data_42e13633dab809df14a417696a962038
#
_entry.id   42e13633dab809df14a417696a962038
#
_cell.length_a   1.000
_cell.length_b   1.000
_cell.length_c   1.000
_cell.angle_alpha   90.00
_cell.angle_beta   90.00
_cell.angle_gamma   90.00
#
_symmetry.space_group_name_H-M   'P 1'
#
loop_
_entity.id
_entity.type
_entity.pdbx_description
1 polymer ?
#
loop_
_entity_poly.entity_id
_entity_poly.type
_entity_poly.pdbx_seq_one_letter_code
_entity_poly.pdbx_strand_id
1 'polypeptide(L)'
;MSDPAPPHRRFRILLVEDDPAWQHLVSTGLGEHGIDVYAAPSAGRALDALETIGPDAVVLDAILPDGDGFEVCARLRRRIGDRPVPILVLSGRDDEGSIERAFAAGAADYFVKSLQWKLLAERLSQLVGAAQMRTELASSQRRLDRAKGLALLAQETARRARELANRDPLTGLLNRKGFLSVAQALLDEPRADPAQPAALLLIDLDRFKRHTALRGAAGGGATLGRVGRRLQQAFRNLPRVALGRLASDEFALLFPAMRSSVAAERAAQIVLTELRRRLTCGGLDCVVRASVGIATATAEARVEVLLAQAGQALSAAKSGGGNCARRYQAELGYADRERFDLETALHQALERNELVLHYQPIVDPRTRRLAGVEALMRWQREDRLLSPGTFIPIAEETGLVYRMGEWAVGEALQQVRRWRNTGLPVPTVSVNIHARHLEQPELARSVSQALDTTGLESSTLELELTETGVMRDIKRSLDSLQGLKQLGVRLALDDFGTGYSSLAYLTQLPIDTLKIDRSFVDKLGESGQSRAVVRSITALAQALGLSTVAEGVETREQLDSLRALGCDEVQGYFYAQPMPPRELHGWWHRFDGAPPPPARSGPGTGGGRGPTRTSAAPGPAGRLNGPSDGPIDAIYV
;
A
#
# COMPACT_ATOMS: atom_id res chain seq x y z
N MET A 1 45.35 18.21 44.74
CA MET A 1 45.27 19.47 45.49
C MET A 1 43.86 19.53 46.04
N SER A 2 43.70 19.31 47.34
CA SER A 2 42.41 19.31 48.05
C SER A 2 41.93 20.75 48.13
N ASP A 3 40.72 21.01 47.62
CA ASP A 3 40.04 22.28 47.83
C ASP A 3 39.97 22.60 49.34
N PRO A 4 40.31 23.82 49.79
CA PRO A 4 40.19 24.19 51.17
C PRO A 4 38.72 24.14 51.59
N ALA A 5 38.43 23.47 52.70
CA ALA A 5 37.07 23.40 53.26
C ALA A 5 36.50 24.84 53.40
N PRO A 6 35.24 25.04 53.05
CA PRO A 6 34.63 26.36 53.16
C PRO A 6 34.69 26.85 54.57
N PRO A 7 34.90 28.15 54.82
CA PRO A 7 35.02 28.71 56.20
C PRO A 7 33.74 28.34 56.96
N HIS A 8 33.91 27.70 58.10
CA HIS A 8 32.81 27.32 58.99
C HIS A 8 31.95 28.56 59.29
N ARG A 9 30.75 28.59 58.71
CA ARG A 9 29.78 29.64 59.01
C ARG A 9 29.49 29.58 60.51
N ARG A 10 29.77 30.66 61.21
CA ARG A 10 29.40 30.76 62.61
C ARG A 10 27.89 30.67 62.75
N PHE A 11 27.42 29.84 63.69
CA PHE A 11 25.98 29.73 63.95
C PHE A 11 25.52 30.98 64.68
N ARG A 12 24.36 31.48 64.27
CA ARG A 12 23.71 32.61 64.96
C ARG A 12 22.65 32.06 65.90
N ILE A 13 22.84 32.36 67.19
CA ILE A 13 21.90 31.94 68.21
C ILE A 13 21.18 33.17 68.79
N LEU A 14 19.85 33.07 68.85
CA LEU A 14 19.03 34.05 69.57
C LEU A 14 18.91 33.56 71.01
N LEU A 15 19.56 34.25 71.96
CA LEU A 15 19.48 33.98 73.36
C LEU A 15 18.40 34.85 74.02
N VAL A 16 17.40 34.24 74.64
CA VAL A 16 16.30 34.90 75.31
C VAL A 16 16.54 34.71 76.83
N GLU A 17 17.03 35.72 77.50
CA GLU A 17 17.47 35.72 78.90
C GLU A 17 17.36 37.14 79.44
N ASP A 18 16.83 37.33 80.62
CA ASP A 18 16.61 38.67 81.21
C ASP A 18 17.78 39.10 82.06
N ASP A 19 18.53 38.18 82.64
CA ASP A 19 19.72 38.50 83.48
C ASP A 19 20.92 38.94 82.62
N PRO A 20 21.36 40.22 82.67
CA PRO A 20 22.49 40.70 81.90
C PRO A 20 23.79 39.96 82.19
N ALA A 21 23.95 39.44 83.41
CA ALA A 21 25.16 38.67 83.82
C ALA A 21 25.18 37.31 83.11
N TRP A 22 24.03 36.61 83.04
CA TRP A 22 23.87 35.37 82.28
C TRP A 22 24.00 35.58 80.79
N GLN A 23 23.40 36.67 80.27
CA GLN A 23 23.55 37.02 78.83
C GLN A 23 25.04 37.15 78.46
N HIS A 24 25.83 37.85 79.35
CA HIS A 24 27.24 38.05 79.10
C HIS A 24 28.02 36.71 79.19
N LEU A 25 27.76 35.90 80.22
CA LEU A 25 28.38 34.61 80.41
C LEU A 25 28.12 33.65 79.26
N VAL A 26 26.85 33.50 78.80
CA VAL A 26 26.48 32.64 77.70
C VAL A 26 27.09 33.16 76.37
N SER A 27 27.05 34.47 76.16
CA SER A 27 27.60 35.07 74.93
C SER A 27 29.12 34.87 74.85
N THR A 28 29.84 35.07 75.95
CA THR A 28 31.28 34.85 75.98
C THR A 28 31.61 33.35 75.83
N GLY A 29 30.96 32.50 76.65
CA GLY A 29 31.21 31.06 76.60
C GLY A 29 30.91 30.39 75.31
N LEU A 30 29.80 30.72 74.61
CA LEU A 30 29.52 30.20 73.31
C LEU A 30 30.33 30.87 72.20
N GLY A 31 30.71 32.16 72.35
CA GLY A 31 31.59 32.87 71.42
C GLY A 31 32.98 32.23 71.30
N GLU A 32 33.56 31.70 72.38
CA GLU A 32 34.81 30.93 72.41
C GLU A 32 34.69 29.63 71.56
N HIS A 33 33.48 29.14 71.37
CA HIS A 33 33.22 27.95 70.60
C HIS A 33 32.71 28.29 69.15
N GLY A 34 32.85 29.56 68.71
CA GLY A 34 32.54 29.97 67.36
C GLY A 34 31.05 30.21 67.07
N ILE A 35 30.24 30.42 68.11
CA ILE A 35 28.80 30.68 68.00
C ILE A 35 28.56 32.17 68.26
N ASP A 36 27.85 32.84 67.31
CA ASP A 36 27.50 34.24 67.48
C ASP A 36 26.13 34.33 68.18
N VAL A 37 26.18 34.96 69.40
CA VAL A 37 25.01 35.06 70.28
C VAL A 37 24.41 36.46 70.23
N TYR A 38 23.12 36.52 69.97
CA TYR A 38 22.31 37.73 69.97
C TYR A 38 21.32 37.66 71.13
N ALA A 39 21.52 38.50 72.11
CA ALA A 39 20.74 38.48 73.35
C ALA A 39 19.44 39.34 73.21
N ALA A 40 18.34 38.78 73.67
CA ALA A 40 17.04 39.45 73.82
C ALA A 40 16.58 39.38 75.26
N PRO A 41 16.35 40.50 75.94
CA PRO A 41 16.09 40.52 77.42
C PRO A 41 14.60 40.16 77.72
N SER A 42 13.79 39.84 76.75
CA SER A 42 12.36 39.52 76.95
C SER A 42 11.77 38.77 75.82
N ALA A 43 10.63 38.08 75.97
CA ALA A 43 9.90 37.38 74.98
C ALA A 43 9.44 38.31 73.81
N GLY A 44 9.01 39.54 74.11
CA GLY A 44 8.62 40.51 73.06
C GLY A 44 9.77 40.86 72.15
N ARG A 45 10.96 41.15 72.72
CA ARG A 45 12.18 41.45 71.98
C ARG A 45 12.68 40.23 71.17
N ALA A 46 12.53 39.05 71.74
CA ALA A 46 12.90 37.82 71.06
C ALA A 46 12.04 37.57 69.76
N LEU A 47 10.75 37.83 69.85
CA LEU A 47 9.85 37.70 68.70
C LEU A 47 10.16 38.70 67.55
N ASP A 48 10.55 39.96 67.92
CA ASP A 48 10.96 40.98 66.94
C ASP A 48 12.33 40.62 66.31
N ALA A 49 13.26 40.12 67.13
CA ALA A 49 14.59 39.75 66.74
C ALA A 49 14.62 38.51 65.81
N LEU A 50 13.67 37.60 65.94
CA LEU A 50 13.62 36.33 65.20
C LEU A 50 13.66 36.52 63.68
N GLU A 51 12.98 37.55 63.17
CA GLU A 51 12.92 37.86 61.73
C GLU A 51 14.15 38.64 61.26
N THR A 52 14.63 39.55 62.09
CA THR A 52 15.73 40.44 61.73
C THR A 52 17.09 39.71 61.77
N ILE A 53 17.30 38.86 62.78
CA ILE A 53 18.55 38.12 62.95
C ILE A 53 18.58 36.86 62.08
N GLY A 54 17.48 36.18 61.93
CA GLY A 54 17.39 34.89 61.27
C GLY A 54 18.29 33.86 61.92
N PRO A 55 18.04 33.53 63.20
CA PRO A 55 18.94 32.65 63.99
C PRO A 55 18.88 31.22 63.46
N ASP A 56 20.00 30.50 63.63
CA ASP A 56 20.10 29.07 63.31
C ASP A 56 19.51 28.21 64.44
N ALA A 57 19.48 28.76 65.70
CA ALA A 57 18.75 28.17 66.83
C ALA A 57 18.33 29.27 67.82
N VAL A 58 17.39 28.96 68.69
CA VAL A 58 16.99 29.79 69.83
C VAL A 58 17.34 29.10 71.10
N VAL A 59 17.96 29.83 72.01
CA VAL A 59 18.23 29.42 73.44
C VAL A 59 17.32 30.28 74.29
N LEU A 60 16.46 29.64 75.06
CA LEU A 60 15.37 30.32 75.80
C LEU A 60 15.42 29.99 77.27
N ASP A 61 15.47 31.01 78.10
CA ASP A 61 15.30 30.81 79.54
C ASP A 61 13.87 30.37 79.89
N ALA A 62 13.80 29.40 80.83
CA ALA A 62 12.51 28.90 81.33
C ALA A 62 11.78 29.92 82.21
N ILE A 63 12.43 30.96 82.72
CA ILE A 63 11.86 31.99 83.59
C ILE A 63 12.20 33.36 82.98
N LEU A 64 11.17 34.10 82.55
CA LEU A 64 11.32 35.44 81.97
C LEU A 64 10.43 36.43 82.73
N PRO A 65 10.76 37.74 82.76
CA PRO A 65 9.97 38.74 83.46
C PRO A 65 8.59 39.01 82.83
N ASP A 66 8.44 38.72 81.51
CA ASP A 66 7.22 38.96 80.72
C ASP A 66 6.43 37.68 80.43
N GLY A 67 6.75 36.56 81.11
CA GLY A 67 6.00 35.32 81.01
C GLY A 67 6.74 34.04 81.34
N ASP A 68 5.99 32.93 81.44
CA ASP A 68 6.56 31.58 81.58
C ASP A 68 7.34 31.20 80.28
N GLY A 69 8.63 30.86 80.41
CA GLY A 69 9.44 30.49 79.23
C GLY A 69 8.87 29.38 78.38
N PHE A 70 8.11 28.45 78.91
CA PHE A 70 7.47 27.40 78.18
C PHE A 70 6.30 27.97 77.28
N GLU A 71 5.54 28.93 77.75
CA GLU A 71 4.57 29.64 76.95
C GLU A 71 5.24 30.46 75.84
N VAL A 72 6.37 31.07 76.13
CA VAL A 72 7.20 31.80 75.16
C VAL A 72 7.78 30.83 74.14
N CYS A 73 8.19 29.66 74.50
CA CYS A 73 8.64 28.58 73.62
C CYS A 73 7.52 28.26 72.59
N ALA A 74 6.31 28.05 73.10
CA ALA A 74 5.17 27.75 72.24
C ALA A 74 4.80 28.90 71.23
N ARG A 75 4.97 30.16 71.70
CA ARG A 75 4.79 31.37 70.87
C ARG A 75 5.88 31.49 69.80
N LEU A 76 7.12 31.29 70.15
CA LEU A 76 8.29 31.26 69.27
C LEU A 76 8.13 30.13 68.21
N ARG A 77 7.73 28.93 68.64
CA ARG A 77 7.51 27.81 67.76
C ARG A 77 6.45 28.09 66.70
N ARG A 78 5.33 28.70 67.11
CA ARG A 78 4.26 29.14 66.17
C ARG A 78 4.76 30.20 65.16
N ARG A 79 5.60 31.14 65.63
CA ARG A 79 6.18 32.17 64.77
C ARG A 79 7.26 31.66 63.84
N ILE A 80 8.06 30.70 64.30
CA ILE A 80 9.06 29.98 63.50
C ILE A 80 8.36 29.18 62.40
N GLY A 81 7.18 28.57 62.70
CA GLY A 81 6.45 27.69 61.76
C GLY A 81 7.30 26.50 61.31
N ASP A 82 7.33 26.24 60.01
CA ASP A 82 8.07 25.13 59.41
C ASP A 82 9.57 25.41 59.21
N ARG A 83 10.05 26.57 59.60
CA ARG A 83 11.49 26.86 59.50
C ARG A 83 12.28 25.92 60.41
N PRO A 84 13.42 25.42 59.99
CA PRO A 84 14.23 24.43 60.72
C PRO A 84 15.11 25.10 61.77
N VAL A 85 14.50 25.90 62.64
CA VAL A 85 15.18 26.60 63.77
C VAL A 85 14.82 25.88 65.06
N PRO A 86 15.73 25.11 65.68
CA PRO A 86 15.45 24.45 66.93
C PRO A 86 15.42 25.45 68.08
N ILE A 87 14.59 25.18 69.09
CA ILE A 87 14.54 25.92 70.35
C ILE A 87 15.11 25.02 71.44
N LEU A 88 16.14 25.47 72.16
CA LEU A 88 16.68 24.82 73.32
C LEU A 88 16.27 25.65 74.55
N VAL A 89 15.60 25.01 75.50
CA VAL A 89 15.23 25.69 76.78
C VAL A 89 16.32 25.53 77.77
N LEU A 90 16.76 26.66 78.39
CA LEU A 90 17.67 26.71 79.54
C LEU A 90 16.86 26.84 80.80
N SER A 91 17.20 26.06 81.88
CA SER A 91 16.51 26.16 83.14
C SER A 91 17.47 25.88 84.28
N GLY A 92 17.26 26.50 85.41
CA GLY A 92 17.95 26.20 86.69
C GLY A 92 17.41 24.95 87.40
N ARG A 93 16.39 24.28 86.84
CA ARG A 93 15.74 23.09 87.40
C ARG A 93 15.98 21.88 86.50
N ASP A 94 16.15 20.75 87.11
CA ASP A 94 16.35 19.46 86.45
C ASP A 94 15.22 18.46 86.75
N ASP A 95 14.04 18.98 87.19
CA ASP A 95 12.87 18.16 87.49
C ASP A 95 12.17 17.69 86.26
N GLU A 96 11.61 16.48 86.27
CA GLU A 96 10.96 15.79 85.17
C GLU A 96 9.78 16.61 84.61
N GLY A 97 9.01 17.29 85.46
CA GLY A 97 7.87 18.10 85.02
C GLY A 97 8.27 19.33 84.18
N SER A 98 9.45 19.96 84.51
CA SER A 98 9.99 21.06 83.67
C SER A 98 10.48 20.60 82.32
N ILE A 99 11.08 19.41 82.28
CA ILE A 99 11.54 18.79 81.02
C ILE A 99 10.34 18.44 80.11
N GLU A 100 9.29 17.79 80.63
CA GLU A 100 8.07 17.45 79.87
C GLU A 100 7.37 18.69 79.32
N ARG A 101 7.28 19.74 80.15
CA ARG A 101 6.66 21.03 79.68
C ARG A 101 7.43 21.69 78.54
N ALA A 102 8.76 21.63 78.56
CA ALA A 102 9.61 22.18 77.51
C ALA A 102 9.32 21.47 76.16
N PHE A 103 9.34 20.15 76.16
CA PHE A 103 9.05 19.39 74.94
C PHE A 103 7.61 19.54 74.48
N ALA A 104 6.64 19.56 75.41
CA ALA A 104 5.23 19.84 75.07
C ALA A 104 5.04 21.25 74.45
N ALA A 105 5.83 22.22 74.83
CA ALA A 105 5.85 23.58 74.31
C ALA A 105 6.55 23.66 72.89
N GLY A 106 7.16 22.56 72.42
CA GLY A 106 7.85 22.48 71.15
C GLY A 106 9.32 22.79 71.14
N ALA A 107 9.99 22.69 72.35
CA ALA A 107 11.44 22.73 72.44
C ALA A 107 12.03 21.49 71.71
N ALA A 108 13.17 21.70 71.10
CA ALA A 108 13.95 20.62 70.48
C ALA A 108 14.84 19.92 71.47
N ASP A 109 15.25 20.63 72.56
CA ASP A 109 16.05 20.10 73.65
C ASP A 109 15.87 20.94 74.89
N TYR A 110 16.32 20.40 76.04
CA TYR A 110 16.31 21.03 77.35
C TYR A 110 17.70 20.94 77.97
N PHE A 111 18.19 22.05 78.57
CA PHE A 111 19.52 22.08 79.13
C PHE A 111 19.50 22.78 80.51
N VAL A 112 20.15 22.16 81.49
CA VAL A 112 20.23 22.75 82.82
C VAL A 112 21.30 23.83 82.83
N LYS A 113 21.00 25.00 83.35
CA LYS A 113 21.95 26.12 83.49
C LYS A 113 23.19 25.67 84.21
N SER A 114 24.30 25.65 83.49
CA SER A 114 25.62 25.28 84.02
C SER A 114 26.72 26.01 83.27
N LEU A 115 27.92 26.10 83.83
CA LEU A 115 29.09 26.71 83.19
C LEU A 115 29.80 25.75 82.17
N GLN A 116 29.12 24.70 81.75
CA GLN A 116 29.64 23.73 80.75
C GLN A 116 29.40 24.18 79.29
N TRP A 117 30.04 25.27 78.89
CA TRP A 117 29.85 25.93 77.62
C TRP A 117 30.15 24.99 76.46
N LYS A 118 31.15 24.15 76.55
CA LYS A 118 31.48 23.18 75.52
C LYS A 118 30.32 22.21 75.27
N LEU A 119 29.67 21.72 76.34
CA LEU A 119 28.55 20.79 76.20
C LEU A 119 27.34 21.47 75.60
N LEU A 120 27.03 22.71 75.96
CA LEU A 120 25.97 23.51 75.41
C LEU A 120 26.24 23.80 73.92
N ALA A 121 27.45 24.18 73.53
CA ALA A 121 27.87 24.42 72.17
C ALA A 121 27.73 23.15 71.27
N GLU A 122 28.17 21.99 71.81
CA GLU A 122 28.02 20.70 71.12
C GLU A 122 26.52 20.34 70.86
N ARG A 123 25.65 20.53 71.87
CA ARG A 123 24.22 20.31 71.79
C ARG A 123 23.58 21.20 70.73
N LEU A 124 23.89 22.51 70.77
CA LEU A 124 23.41 23.45 69.77
C LEU A 124 23.87 23.10 68.34
N SER A 125 25.14 22.71 68.20
CA SER A 125 25.67 22.28 66.89
C SER A 125 24.95 21.02 66.35
N GLN A 126 24.64 20.05 67.20
CA GLN A 126 23.89 18.84 66.82
C GLN A 126 22.46 19.19 66.41
N LEU A 127 21.77 20.07 67.14
CA LEU A 127 20.42 20.49 66.84
C LEU A 127 20.33 21.24 65.49
N VAL A 128 21.24 22.17 65.25
CA VAL A 128 21.33 22.95 64.03
C VAL A 128 21.67 22.02 62.85
N GLY A 129 22.67 21.13 63.02
CA GLY A 129 23.03 20.14 61.96
C GLY A 129 21.90 19.20 61.63
N ALA A 130 21.16 18.70 62.61
CA ALA A 130 19.98 17.86 62.36
C ALA A 130 18.86 18.60 61.62
N ALA A 131 18.64 19.89 61.94
CA ALA A 131 17.64 20.73 61.28
C ALA A 131 18.03 21.02 59.83
N GLN A 132 19.29 21.30 59.54
CA GLN A 132 19.82 21.53 58.20
C GLN A 132 19.69 20.25 57.35
N MET A 133 20.10 19.09 57.87
CA MET A 133 20.06 17.81 57.17
C MET A 133 18.61 17.42 56.78
N ARG A 134 17.64 17.66 57.66
CA ARG A 134 16.21 17.46 57.35
C ARG A 134 15.76 18.31 56.16
N THR A 135 16.20 19.56 56.11
CA THR A 135 15.86 20.49 55.03
C THR A 135 16.47 20.08 53.71
N GLU A 136 17.72 19.67 53.72
CA GLU A 136 18.42 19.16 52.53
C GLU A 136 17.77 17.89 52.00
N LEU A 137 17.44 16.95 52.89
CA LEU A 137 16.76 15.72 52.51
C LEU A 137 15.39 16.00 51.87
N ALA A 138 14.59 16.87 52.49
CA ALA A 138 13.28 17.26 51.94
C ALA A 138 13.39 17.96 50.57
N SER A 139 14.42 18.81 50.40
CA SER A 139 14.65 19.50 49.11
C SER A 139 15.11 18.53 48.02
N SER A 140 16.01 17.58 48.39
CA SER A 140 16.47 16.54 47.46
C SER A 140 15.32 15.63 47.02
N GLN A 141 14.47 15.24 47.99
CA GLN A 141 13.30 14.43 47.69
C GLN A 141 12.33 15.12 46.71
N ARG A 142 12.03 16.39 46.93
CA ARG A 142 11.20 17.20 46.01
C ARG A 142 11.79 17.33 44.60
N ARG A 143 13.15 17.48 44.52
CA ARG A 143 13.84 17.51 43.20
C ARG A 143 13.70 16.17 42.47
N LEU A 144 13.87 15.05 43.19
CA LEU A 144 13.75 13.70 42.63
C LEU A 144 12.33 13.43 42.12
N ASP A 145 11.32 13.78 42.90
CA ASP A 145 9.92 13.57 42.52
C ASP A 145 9.54 14.43 41.29
N ARG A 146 10.04 15.66 41.24
CA ARG A 146 9.86 16.53 40.08
C ARG A 146 10.56 15.98 38.83
N ALA A 147 11.77 15.46 38.97
CA ALA A 147 12.52 14.84 37.88
C ALA A 147 11.80 13.57 37.34
N LYS A 148 11.29 12.73 38.25
CA LYS A 148 10.47 11.54 37.87
C LYS A 148 9.20 11.94 37.10
N GLY A 149 8.49 12.96 37.58
CA GLY A 149 7.29 13.47 36.90
C GLY A 149 7.57 13.98 35.46
N LEU A 150 8.66 14.74 35.30
CA LEU A 150 9.09 15.23 33.99
C LEU A 150 9.53 14.08 33.06
N ALA A 151 10.22 13.07 33.57
CA ALA A 151 10.64 11.90 32.78
C ALA A 151 9.45 11.09 32.28
N LEU A 152 8.44 10.86 33.15
CA LEU A 152 7.20 10.18 32.74
C LEU A 152 6.44 10.97 31.66
N LEU A 153 6.31 12.28 31.80
CA LEU A 153 5.66 13.13 30.83
C LEU A 153 6.41 13.13 29.48
N ALA A 154 7.74 13.17 29.53
CA ALA A 154 8.58 13.09 28.34
C ALA A 154 8.45 11.72 27.64
N GLN A 155 8.38 10.63 28.38
CA GLN A 155 8.15 9.29 27.83
C GLN A 155 6.77 9.19 27.16
N GLU A 156 5.74 9.71 27.80
CA GLU A 156 4.38 9.66 27.23
C GLU A 156 4.24 10.52 25.97
N THR A 157 4.83 11.73 25.98
CA THR A 157 4.86 12.59 24.78
C THR A 157 5.66 11.96 23.64
N ALA A 158 6.81 11.35 23.92
CA ALA A 158 7.61 10.64 22.94
C ALA A 158 6.85 9.40 22.38
N ARG A 159 6.12 8.67 23.21
CA ARG A 159 5.27 7.55 22.78
C ARG A 159 4.16 8.02 21.85
N ARG A 160 3.42 9.08 22.23
CA ARG A 160 2.35 9.65 21.39
C ARG A 160 2.90 10.19 20.07
N ALA A 161 4.04 10.87 20.11
CA ALA A 161 4.70 11.37 18.90
C ALA A 161 5.12 10.24 17.96
N ARG A 162 5.66 9.13 18.49
CA ARG A 162 5.99 7.92 17.70
C ARG A 162 4.74 7.26 17.11
N GLU A 163 3.66 7.16 17.88
CA GLU A 163 2.39 6.61 17.41
C GLU A 163 1.83 7.45 16.25
N LEU A 164 1.83 8.77 16.35
CA LEU A 164 1.39 9.67 15.30
C LEU A 164 2.32 9.63 14.07
N ALA A 165 3.63 9.57 14.28
CA ALA A 165 4.62 9.49 13.19
C ALA A 165 4.57 8.17 12.40
N ASN A 166 3.99 7.11 12.98
CA ASN A 166 3.91 5.78 12.37
C ASN A 166 2.53 5.45 11.78
N ARG A 167 1.56 6.39 11.84
CA ARG A 167 0.21 6.17 11.29
C ARG A 167 -0.06 7.07 10.10
N ASP A 168 -0.89 6.56 9.18
CA ASP A 168 -1.46 7.33 8.08
C ASP A 168 -2.63 8.17 8.61
N PRO A 169 -2.61 9.51 8.45
CA PRO A 169 -3.62 10.38 9.03
C PRO A 169 -5.02 10.22 8.43
N LEU A 170 -5.11 9.67 7.22
CA LEU A 170 -6.37 9.50 6.50
C LEU A 170 -7.10 8.22 6.89
N THR A 171 -6.38 7.13 7.06
CA THR A 171 -6.94 5.80 7.33
C THR A 171 -6.79 5.36 8.79
N GLY A 172 -5.88 5.97 9.56
CA GLY A 172 -5.50 5.56 10.91
C GLY A 172 -4.66 4.28 10.96
N LEU A 173 -4.42 3.63 9.83
CA LEU A 173 -3.56 2.45 9.71
C LEU A 173 -2.08 2.82 9.88
N LEU A 174 -1.20 1.84 9.96
CA LEU A 174 0.23 2.10 9.89
C LEU A 174 0.58 2.78 8.55
N ASN A 175 1.40 3.83 8.60
CA ASN A 175 2.01 4.36 7.39
C ASN A 175 3.16 3.46 6.94
N ARG A 176 3.81 3.76 5.82
CA ARG A 176 4.91 2.95 5.28
C ARG A 176 6.01 2.69 6.33
N LYS A 177 6.45 3.71 7.05
CA LYS A 177 7.48 3.59 8.08
C LYS A 177 7.03 2.72 9.25
N GLY A 178 5.82 2.98 9.75
CA GLY A 178 5.22 2.21 10.84
C GLY A 178 5.00 0.75 10.45
N PHE A 179 4.52 0.50 9.22
CA PHE A 179 4.32 -0.86 8.71
C PHE A 179 5.64 -1.64 8.63
N LEU A 180 6.69 -1.07 8.02
CA LEU A 180 7.99 -1.75 7.92
C LEU A 180 8.55 -2.11 9.30
N SER A 181 8.48 -1.17 10.25
CA SER A 181 8.97 -1.41 11.63
C SER A 181 8.19 -2.49 12.36
N VAL A 182 6.85 -2.45 12.31
CA VAL A 182 5.99 -3.43 12.98
C VAL A 182 6.05 -4.79 12.30
N ALA A 183 6.04 -4.81 10.97
CA ALA A 183 6.11 -6.03 10.19
C ALA A 183 7.43 -6.78 10.41
N GLN A 184 8.57 -6.07 10.43
CA GLN A 184 9.85 -6.69 10.71
C GLN A 184 9.92 -7.22 12.15
N ALA A 185 9.45 -6.46 13.13
CA ALA A 185 9.41 -6.92 14.52
C ALA A 185 8.57 -8.20 14.67
N LEU A 186 7.43 -8.32 13.96
CA LEU A 186 6.62 -9.54 13.95
C LEU A 186 7.32 -10.72 13.26
N LEU A 187 8.14 -10.47 12.25
CA LEU A 187 8.92 -11.51 11.58
C LEU A 187 10.10 -12.00 12.43
N ASP A 188 10.69 -11.10 13.23
CA ASP A 188 11.82 -11.41 14.10
C ASP A 188 11.40 -12.17 15.37
N GLU A 189 10.10 -12.16 15.71
CA GLU A 189 9.60 -12.94 16.85
C GLU A 189 9.65 -14.44 16.57
N PRO A 190 10.01 -15.28 17.56
CA PRO A 190 10.01 -16.72 17.41
C PRO A 190 8.62 -17.24 17.00
N ARG A 191 8.57 -18.06 15.97
CA ARG A 191 7.34 -18.74 15.52
C ARG A 191 7.14 -20.02 16.33
N ALA A 192 5.90 -20.32 16.66
CA ALA A 192 5.56 -21.58 17.34
C ALA A 192 5.91 -22.80 16.49
N ASP A 193 5.77 -22.69 15.18
CA ASP A 193 6.17 -23.69 14.19
C ASP A 193 7.02 -23.01 13.10
N PRO A 194 8.33 -23.31 13.02
CA PRO A 194 9.21 -22.74 12.00
C PRO A 194 8.83 -23.11 10.55
N ALA A 195 8.07 -24.19 10.35
CA ALA A 195 7.60 -24.62 9.03
C ALA A 195 6.45 -23.74 8.48
N GLN A 196 5.77 -22.99 9.34
CA GLN A 196 4.70 -22.10 8.91
C GLN A 196 5.27 -20.88 8.18
N PRO A 197 4.86 -20.64 6.91
CA PRO A 197 5.34 -19.49 6.18
C PRO A 197 4.77 -18.17 6.72
N ALA A 198 5.59 -17.13 6.71
CA ALA A 198 5.08 -15.77 6.74
C ALA A 198 4.46 -15.43 5.39
N ALA A 199 3.44 -14.57 5.37
CA ALA A 199 2.84 -14.11 4.13
C ALA A 199 2.63 -12.58 4.15
N LEU A 200 2.99 -11.94 3.04
CA LEU A 200 2.73 -10.53 2.81
C LEU A 200 1.80 -10.38 1.60
N LEU A 201 0.71 -9.67 1.79
CA LEU A 201 -0.23 -9.28 0.74
C LEU A 201 -0.02 -7.79 0.46
N LEU A 202 0.31 -7.45 -0.77
CA LEU A 202 0.34 -6.08 -1.26
C LEU A 202 -0.91 -5.84 -2.11
N ILE A 203 -1.70 -4.83 -1.76
CA ILE A 203 -3.04 -4.57 -2.30
C ILE A 203 -3.02 -3.19 -2.95
N ASP A 204 -3.46 -3.09 -4.19
CA ASP A 204 -3.61 -1.82 -4.90
C ASP A 204 -5.04 -1.70 -5.45
N LEU A 205 -5.61 -0.50 -5.35
CA LEU A 205 -6.97 -0.23 -5.78
C LEU A 205 -6.99 0.09 -7.28
N ASP A 206 -7.59 -0.78 -8.08
CA ASP A 206 -7.62 -0.68 -9.54
C ASP A 206 -8.25 0.64 -10.01
N ARG A 207 -7.53 1.37 -10.87
CA ARG A 207 -7.98 2.64 -11.48
C ARG A 207 -8.40 3.71 -10.48
N PHE A 208 -7.84 3.72 -9.26
CA PHE A 208 -8.22 4.64 -8.20
C PHE A 208 -8.02 6.12 -8.57
N LYS A 209 -7.01 6.45 -9.37
CA LYS A 209 -6.79 7.81 -9.91
C LYS A 209 -8.01 8.33 -10.66
N ARG A 210 -8.67 7.49 -11.48
CA ARG A 210 -9.91 7.84 -12.20
C ARG A 210 -11.07 8.05 -11.24
N HIS A 211 -11.15 7.24 -10.19
CA HIS A 211 -12.16 7.37 -9.13
C HIS A 211 -12.01 8.72 -8.38
N THR A 212 -10.78 9.11 -8.06
CA THR A 212 -10.47 10.39 -7.40
C THR A 212 -10.75 11.58 -8.32
N ALA A 213 -10.43 11.47 -9.61
CA ALA A 213 -10.72 12.53 -10.59
C ALA A 213 -12.22 12.82 -10.72
N LEU A 214 -13.09 11.80 -10.62
CA LEU A 214 -14.54 11.95 -10.70
C LEU A 214 -15.18 12.49 -9.40
N ARG A 215 -14.58 12.24 -8.22
CA ARG A 215 -15.17 12.54 -6.91
C ARG A 215 -14.44 13.63 -6.12
N GLY A 216 -13.36 14.16 -6.67
CA GLY A 216 -12.48 15.10 -5.99
C GLY A 216 -11.64 14.46 -4.89
N ALA A 217 -10.66 15.20 -4.37
CA ALA A 217 -9.72 14.73 -3.34
C ALA A 217 -10.42 14.29 -2.03
N ALA A 218 -11.45 15.01 -1.61
CA ALA A 218 -12.23 14.68 -0.39
C ALA A 218 -12.98 13.35 -0.53
N GLY A 219 -13.59 13.10 -1.69
CA GLY A 219 -14.30 11.84 -1.98
C GLY A 219 -13.34 10.65 -2.07
N GLY A 220 -12.17 10.84 -2.69
CA GLY A 220 -11.10 9.85 -2.71
C GLY A 220 -10.60 9.50 -1.31
N GLY A 221 -10.38 10.52 -0.46
CA GLY A 221 -9.96 10.35 0.92
C GLY A 221 -10.98 9.57 1.76
N ALA A 222 -12.26 9.89 1.64
CA ALA A 222 -13.32 9.15 2.33
C ALA A 222 -13.38 7.68 1.91
N THR A 223 -13.14 7.38 0.63
CA THR A 223 -13.08 6.01 0.10
C THR A 223 -11.92 5.24 0.72
N LEU A 224 -10.70 5.82 0.75
CA LEU A 224 -9.52 5.20 1.36
C LEU A 224 -9.71 4.91 2.84
N GLY A 225 -10.29 5.86 3.60
CA GLY A 225 -10.60 5.64 5.00
C GLY A 225 -11.60 4.50 5.23
N ARG A 226 -12.56 4.29 4.33
CA ARG A 226 -13.50 3.16 4.41
C ARG A 226 -12.86 1.83 4.00
N VAL A 227 -12.03 1.83 2.97
CA VAL A 227 -11.23 0.66 2.58
C VAL A 227 -10.37 0.20 3.76
N GLY A 228 -9.63 1.13 4.39
CA GLY A 228 -8.79 0.82 5.55
C GLY A 228 -9.58 0.21 6.70
N ARG A 229 -10.72 0.80 7.07
CA ARG A 229 -11.60 0.25 8.12
C ARG A 229 -12.16 -1.13 7.77
N ARG A 230 -12.51 -1.37 6.51
CA ARG A 230 -13.04 -2.66 6.06
C ARG A 230 -11.97 -3.75 6.12
N LEU A 231 -10.75 -3.46 5.67
CA LEU A 231 -9.62 -4.37 5.80
C LEU A 231 -9.32 -4.67 7.28
N GLN A 232 -9.33 -3.66 8.14
CA GLN A 232 -9.13 -3.83 9.57
C GLN A 232 -10.21 -4.71 10.21
N GLN A 233 -11.47 -4.53 9.81
CA GLN A 233 -12.59 -5.35 10.31
C GLN A 233 -12.50 -6.80 9.83
N ALA A 234 -12.10 -7.02 8.57
CA ALA A 234 -11.97 -8.36 8.00
C ALA A 234 -10.94 -9.22 8.75
N PHE A 235 -9.89 -8.62 9.29
CA PHE A 235 -8.80 -9.34 9.96
C PHE A 235 -8.69 -9.04 11.47
N ARG A 236 -9.71 -8.42 12.08
CA ARG A 236 -9.67 -7.99 13.50
C ARG A 236 -9.50 -9.12 14.50
N ASN A 237 -9.96 -10.32 14.16
CA ASN A 237 -9.91 -11.49 15.04
C ASN A 237 -8.58 -12.24 14.94
N LEU A 238 -7.72 -11.88 14.00
CA LEU A 238 -6.42 -12.51 13.86
C LEU A 238 -5.39 -11.76 14.72
N PRO A 239 -4.76 -12.42 15.69
CA PRO A 239 -3.67 -11.84 16.45
C PRO A 239 -2.45 -11.64 15.55
N ARG A 240 -1.64 -10.61 15.86
CA ARG A 240 -0.31 -10.45 15.27
C ARG A 240 -0.31 -10.19 13.76
N VAL A 241 -1.27 -9.43 13.25
CA VAL A 241 -1.31 -8.98 11.84
C VAL A 241 -0.89 -7.52 11.75
N ALA A 242 0.07 -7.20 10.88
CA ALA A 242 0.36 -5.81 10.53
C ALA A 242 -0.48 -5.40 9.32
N LEU A 243 -1.20 -4.28 9.44
CA LEU A 243 -1.95 -3.66 8.35
C LEU A 243 -1.52 -2.21 8.21
N GLY A 244 -1.12 -1.82 7.01
CA GLY A 244 -0.68 -0.46 6.72
C GLY A 244 -1.14 0.04 5.36
N ARG A 245 -1.07 1.37 5.20
CA ARG A 245 -1.20 2.05 3.91
C ARG A 245 0.18 2.58 3.51
N LEU A 246 0.71 2.08 2.41
CA LEU A 246 2.10 2.32 2.00
C LEU A 246 2.24 3.52 1.05
N ALA A 247 1.24 3.74 0.20
CA ALA A 247 1.20 4.82 -0.78
C ALA A 247 -0.25 5.32 -0.98
N SER A 248 -0.52 6.07 -2.04
CA SER A 248 -1.82 6.70 -2.32
C SER A 248 -3.01 5.74 -2.26
N ASP A 249 -2.92 4.63 -2.94
CA ASP A 249 -3.94 3.59 -3.14
C ASP A 249 -3.45 2.19 -2.80
N GLU A 250 -2.28 2.10 -2.16
CA GLU A 250 -1.57 0.86 -1.85
C GLU A 250 -1.65 0.53 -0.36
N PHE A 251 -2.11 -0.67 -0.04
CA PHE A 251 -2.21 -1.22 1.30
C PHE A 251 -1.38 -2.49 1.42
N ALA A 252 -0.92 -2.79 2.63
CA ALA A 252 -0.19 -4.02 2.90
C ALA A 252 -0.70 -4.73 4.15
N LEU A 253 -0.73 -6.06 4.09
CA LEU A 253 -1.04 -6.97 5.19
C LEU A 253 0.13 -7.92 5.38
N LEU A 254 0.64 -8.05 6.60
CA LEU A 254 1.61 -9.08 6.94
C LEU A 254 1.01 -10.04 7.97
N PHE A 255 1.13 -11.31 7.70
CA PHE A 255 0.86 -12.44 8.57
C PHE A 255 2.20 -13.11 8.92
N PRO A 256 2.68 -13.06 10.16
CA PRO A 256 4.01 -13.59 10.51
C PRO A 256 4.09 -15.11 10.46
N ALA A 257 2.94 -15.80 10.58
CA ALA A 257 2.83 -17.25 10.43
C ALA A 257 1.47 -17.61 9.83
N MET A 258 1.46 -18.51 8.85
CA MET A 258 0.25 -19.05 8.24
C MET A 258 0.38 -20.57 8.09
N ARG A 259 -0.73 -21.29 8.10
CA ARG A 259 -0.72 -22.76 7.94
C ARG A 259 -0.09 -23.25 6.63
N SER A 260 -0.26 -22.49 5.56
CA SER A 260 0.25 -22.82 4.24
C SER A 260 0.19 -21.62 3.28
N SER A 261 0.84 -21.72 2.14
CA SER A 261 0.71 -20.73 1.06
C SER A 261 -0.73 -20.62 0.52
N VAL A 262 -1.51 -21.69 0.58
CA VAL A 262 -2.94 -21.68 0.20
C VAL A 262 -3.76 -20.82 1.16
N ALA A 263 -3.40 -20.77 2.44
CA ALA A 263 -4.05 -19.87 3.40
C ALA A 263 -3.81 -18.39 3.05
N ALA A 264 -2.63 -18.05 2.51
CA ALA A 264 -2.35 -16.70 2.02
C ALA A 264 -3.23 -16.32 0.80
N GLU A 265 -3.46 -17.27 -0.10
CA GLU A 265 -4.36 -17.08 -1.25
C GLU A 265 -5.83 -16.88 -0.78
N ARG A 266 -6.26 -17.63 0.24
CA ARG A 266 -7.57 -17.43 0.86
C ARG A 266 -7.70 -16.04 1.52
N ALA A 267 -6.67 -15.58 2.21
CA ALA A 267 -6.65 -14.24 2.79
C ALA A 267 -6.76 -13.16 1.70
N ALA A 268 -6.07 -13.31 0.58
CA ALA A 268 -6.19 -12.43 -0.56
C ALA A 268 -7.61 -12.45 -1.18
N GLN A 269 -8.23 -13.63 -1.24
CA GLN A 269 -9.61 -13.75 -1.73
C GLN A 269 -10.62 -13.07 -0.80
N ILE A 270 -10.39 -13.11 0.53
CA ILE A 270 -11.20 -12.35 1.51
C ILE A 270 -11.05 -10.86 1.23
N VAL A 271 -9.82 -10.35 1.03
CA VAL A 271 -9.58 -8.94 0.66
C VAL A 271 -10.39 -8.55 -0.57
N LEU A 272 -10.29 -9.32 -1.66
CA LEU A 272 -11.01 -9.04 -2.90
C LEU A 272 -12.52 -9.03 -2.70
N THR A 273 -13.05 -10.01 -1.97
CA THR A 273 -14.48 -10.14 -1.69
C THR A 273 -14.99 -8.96 -0.86
N GLU A 274 -14.26 -8.58 0.18
CA GLU A 274 -14.64 -7.45 1.04
C GLU A 274 -14.59 -6.12 0.29
N LEU A 275 -13.61 -5.90 -0.59
CA LEU A 275 -13.50 -4.66 -1.35
C LEU A 275 -14.53 -4.55 -2.48
N ARG A 276 -15.00 -5.68 -3.05
CA ARG A 276 -16.09 -5.70 -4.04
C ARG A 276 -17.47 -5.35 -3.47
N ARG A 277 -17.66 -5.45 -2.15
CA ARG A 277 -18.93 -5.05 -1.52
C ARG A 277 -19.12 -3.54 -1.64
N ARG A 278 -20.36 -3.10 -1.82
CA ARG A 278 -20.70 -1.68 -1.91
C ARG A 278 -20.13 -0.87 -0.74
N LEU A 279 -19.52 0.26 -1.06
CA LEU A 279 -19.01 1.25 -0.12
C LEU A 279 -19.84 2.52 -0.29
N THR A 280 -20.48 3.00 0.78
CA THR A 280 -21.18 4.30 0.75
C THR A 280 -20.21 5.39 1.16
N CYS A 281 -19.78 6.25 0.25
CA CYS A 281 -18.84 7.34 0.47
C CYS A 281 -19.49 8.68 0.16
N GLY A 282 -19.70 9.53 1.19
CA GLY A 282 -20.34 10.85 0.99
C GLY A 282 -21.77 10.76 0.46
N GLY A 283 -22.55 9.75 0.88
CA GLY A 283 -23.94 9.54 0.42
C GLY A 283 -24.08 8.84 -0.93
N LEU A 284 -22.98 8.54 -1.63
CA LEU A 284 -22.99 7.82 -2.90
C LEU A 284 -22.37 6.43 -2.76
N ASP A 285 -23.01 5.44 -3.36
CA ASP A 285 -22.49 4.09 -3.40
C ASP A 285 -21.38 3.97 -4.46
N CYS A 286 -20.33 3.23 -4.11
CA CYS A 286 -19.26 2.87 -5.02
C CYS A 286 -18.80 1.42 -4.80
N VAL A 287 -18.29 0.81 -5.84
CA VAL A 287 -17.61 -0.47 -5.79
C VAL A 287 -16.14 -0.22 -6.12
N VAL A 288 -15.25 -0.70 -5.27
CA VAL A 288 -13.81 -0.61 -5.47
C VAL A 288 -13.30 -1.98 -5.87
N ARG A 289 -12.53 -2.04 -6.95
CA ARG A 289 -11.79 -3.24 -7.34
C ARG A 289 -10.36 -3.12 -6.87
N ALA A 290 -9.72 -4.24 -6.62
CA ALA A 290 -8.33 -4.27 -6.19
C ALA A 290 -7.58 -5.44 -6.83
N SER A 291 -6.29 -5.26 -7.01
CA SER A 291 -5.35 -6.32 -7.35
C SER A 291 -4.47 -6.63 -6.15
N VAL A 292 -4.12 -7.89 -5.95
CA VAL A 292 -3.36 -8.35 -4.78
C VAL A 292 -2.15 -9.17 -5.22
N GLY A 293 -0.96 -8.74 -4.80
CA GLY A 293 0.28 -9.54 -4.89
C GLY A 293 0.56 -10.24 -3.58
N ILE A 294 0.91 -11.53 -3.62
CA ILE A 294 1.15 -12.38 -2.46
C ILE A 294 2.61 -12.86 -2.47
N ALA A 295 3.35 -12.62 -1.40
CA ALA A 295 4.67 -13.21 -1.17
C ALA A 295 4.66 -14.05 0.10
N THR A 296 5.37 -15.19 0.09
CA THR A 296 5.47 -16.11 1.24
C THR A 296 6.93 -16.50 1.47
N ALA A 297 7.34 -16.61 2.74
CA ALA A 297 8.66 -17.08 3.13
C ALA A 297 8.60 -17.96 4.36
N THR A 298 9.39 -19.07 4.36
CA THR A 298 9.47 -20.03 5.47
C THR A 298 10.66 -19.81 6.39
N ALA A 299 11.75 -19.23 5.89
CA ALA A 299 12.96 -18.95 6.67
C ALA A 299 13.09 -17.46 7.01
N GLU A 300 14.21 -17.03 7.57
CA GLU A 300 14.53 -15.63 7.93
C GLU A 300 14.06 -14.65 6.84
N ALA A 301 12.88 -14.07 7.09
CA ALA A 301 12.22 -13.21 6.11
C ALA A 301 12.48 -11.75 6.45
N ARG A 302 12.96 -10.98 5.48
CA ARG A 302 13.01 -9.51 5.57
C ARG A 302 11.78 -8.91 4.91
N VAL A 303 11.16 -7.98 5.58
CA VAL A 303 9.91 -7.36 5.09
C VAL A 303 10.11 -6.68 3.73
N GLU A 304 11.28 -6.10 3.46
CA GLU A 304 11.59 -5.45 2.19
C GLU A 304 11.64 -6.45 1.03
N VAL A 305 12.17 -7.66 1.28
CA VAL A 305 12.21 -8.74 0.27
C VAL A 305 10.80 -9.22 -0.05
N LEU A 306 9.98 -9.45 1.00
CA LEU A 306 8.58 -9.84 0.81
C LEU A 306 7.78 -8.75 0.07
N LEU A 307 8.02 -7.47 0.36
CA LEU A 307 7.38 -6.36 -0.36
C LEU A 307 7.78 -6.32 -1.84
N ALA A 308 9.07 -6.51 -2.15
CA ALA A 308 9.53 -6.55 -3.53
C ALA A 308 8.89 -7.71 -4.31
N GLN A 309 8.86 -8.91 -3.71
CA GLN A 309 8.24 -10.10 -4.30
C GLN A 309 6.71 -9.92 -4.47
N ALA A 310 6.03 -9.40 -3.46
CA ALA A 310 4.59 -9.10 -3.55
C ALA A 310 4.31 -8.02 -4.61
N GLY A 311 5.21 -7.04 -4.78
CA GLY A 311 5.14 -6.02 -5.83
C GLY A 311 5.18 -6.61 -7.24
N GLN A 312 6.08 -7.56 -7.49
CA GLN A 312 6.15 -8.28 -8.77
C GLN A 312 4.87 -9.09 -9.03
N ALA A 313 4.37 -9.80 -8.01
CA ALA A 313 3.11 -10.52 -8.13
C ALA A 313 1.90 -9.60 -8.36
N LEU A 314 1.91 -8.41 -7.75
CA LEU A 314 0.89 -7.38 -7.96
C LEU A 314 0.93 -6.82 -9.38
N SER A 315 2.12 -6.57 -9.93
CA SER A 315 2.31 -6.16 -11.33
C SER A 315 1.71 -7.19 -12.28
N ALA A 316 2.00 -8.47 -12.06
CA ALA A 316 1.42 -9.57 -12.85
C ALA A 316 -0.11 -9.66 -12.71
N ALA A 317 -0.67 -9.36 -11.52
CA ALA A 317 -2.12 -9.31 -11.32
C ALA A 317 -2.76 -8.17 -12.13
N LYS A 318 -2.15 -7.00 -12.16
CA LYS A 318 -2.62 -5.83 -12.92
C LYS A 318 -2.55 -6.05 -14.43
N SER A 319 -1.42 -6.60 -14.92
CA SER A 319 -1.22 -6.90 -16.34
C SER A 319 -2.19 -7.97 -16.85
N GLY A 320 -2.65 -8.88 -15.99
CA GLY A 320 -3.67 -9.89 -16.31
C GLY A 320 -5.12 -9.36 -16.28
N GLY A 321 -5.33 -8.04 -16.30
CA GLY A 321 -6.67 -7.42 -16.31
C GLY A 321 -7.15 -6.89 -14.96
N GLY A 322 -6.36 -7.05 -13.89
CA GLY A 322 -6.67 -6.57 -12.54
C GLY A 322 -7.77 -7.38 -11.82
N ASN A 323 -8.21 -6.87 -10.66
CA ASN A 323 -9.29 -7.45 -9.85
C ASN A 323 -9.08 -8.93 -9.47
N CYS A 324 -7.84 -9.33 -9.27
CA CYS A 324 -7.42 -10.70 -8.94
C CYS A 324 -6.24 -10.69 -7.97
N ALA A 325 -5.92 -11.88 -7.45
CA ALA A 325 -4.73 -12.11 -6.65
C ALA A 325 -3.75 -12.99 -7.42
N ARG A 326 -2.45 -12.68 -7.30
CA ARG A 326 -1.36 -13.49 -7.83
C ARG A 326 -0.33 -13.74 -6.74
N ARG A 327 0.19 -14.96 -6.70
CA ARG A 327 1.29 -15.33 -5.81
C ARG A 327 2.61 -15.17 -6.54
N TYR A 328 3.60 -14.65 -5.83
CA TYR A 328 4.97 -14.59 -6.33
C TYR A 328 5.50 -15.99 -6.63
N GLN A 329 6.06 -16.13 -7.79
CA GLN A 329 6.84 -17.27 -8.25
C GLN A 329 8.15 -16.72 -8.81
N ALA A 330 9.24 -17.43 -8.67
CA ALA A 330 10.55 -16.92 -9.10
C ALA A 330 10.57 -16.57 -10.60
N GLU A 331 9.77 -17.27 -11.39
CA GLU A 331 9.58 -17.04 -12.82
C GLU A 331 8.96 -15.68 -13.14
N LEU A 332 8.16 -15.09 -12.23
CA LEU A 332 7.56 -13.74 -12.42
C LEU A 332 8.62 -12.64 -12.41
N GLY A 333 9.68 -12.80 -11.63
CA GLY A 333 10.80 -11.83 -11.61
C GLY A 333 11.61 -11.83 -12.93
N TYR A 334 11.65 -12.94 -13.64
CA TYR A 334 12.21 -13.01 -14.99
C TYR A 334 11.30 -12.34 -16.01
N ALA A 335 9.98 -12.53 -15.90
CA ALA A 335 9.01 -11.92 -16.81
C ALA A 335 9.00 -10.38 -16.75
N ASP A 336 9.11 -9.78 -15.56
CA ASP A 336 9.18 -8.31 -15.43
C ASP A 336 10.48 -7.75 -16.01
N ARG A 337 11.60 -8.46 -15.84
CA ARG A 337 12.89 -8.06 -16.39
C ARG A 337 12.88 -8.21 -17.92
N GLU A 338 12.37 -9.34 -18.42
CA GLU A 338 12.18 -9.55 -19.86
C GLU A 338 11.24 -8.51 -20.47
N ARG A 339 10.17 -8.11 -19.77
CA ARG A 339 9.26 -7.05 -20.21
C ARG A 339 9.97 -5.69 -20.29
N PHE A 340 10.78 -5.32 -19.30
CA PHE A 340 11.56 -4.07 -19.33
C PHE A 340 12.59 -4.07 -20.46
N ASP A 341 13.25 -5.22 -20.69
CA ASP A 341 14.19 -5.39 -21.79
C ASP A 341 13.47 -5.32 -23.15
N LEU A 342 12.24 -5.88 -23.24
CA LEU A 342 11.41 -5.77 -24.42
C LEU A 342 10.93 -4.33 -24.67
N GLU A 343 10.52 -3.61 -23.63
CA GLU A 343 10.12 -2.20 -23.74
C GLU A 343 11.26 -1.34 -24.28
N THR A 344 12.45 -1.49 -23.72
CA THR A 344 13.64 -0.76 -24.15
C THR A 344 14.00 -1.09 -25.61
N ALA A 345 13.94 -2.35 -25.99
CA ALA A 345 14.26 -2.81 -27.34
C ALA A 345 13.18 -2.39 -28.36
N LEU A 346 11.91 -2.37 -27.98
CA LEU A 346 10.80 -2.00 -28.87
C LEU A 346 10.89 -0.55 -29.35
N HIS A 347 11.41 0.35 -28.53
CA HIS A 347 11.70 1.73 -28.94
C HIS A 347 12.66 1.82 -30.13
N GLN A 348 13.57 0.86 -30.27
CA GLN A 348 14.57 0.82 -31.34
C GLN A 348 14.17 -0.10 -32.50
N ALA A 349 13.13 -0.92 -32.31
CA ALA A 349 12.72 -1.95 -33.28
C ALA A 349 12.35 -1.38 -34.66
N LEU A 350 11.66 -0.22 -34.70
CA LEU A 350 11.33 0.48 -35.94
C LEU A 350 12.58 0.98 -36.68
N GLU A 351 13.54 1.54 -35.96
CA GLU A 351 14.78 2.09 -36.54
C GLU A 351 15.73 0.99 -37.01
N ARG A 352 15.67 -0.17 -36.37
CA ARG A 352 16.50 -1.34 -36.70
C ARG A 352 15.88 -2.27 -37.74
N ASN A 353 14.69 -1.94 -38.27
CA ASN A 353 13.93 -2.79 -39.19
C ASN A 353 13.66 -4.20 -38.62
N GLU A 354 13.40 -4.28 -37.32
CA GLU A 354 13.09 -5.54 -36.64
C GLU A 354 11.60 -5.90 -36.71
N LEU A 355 10.74 -4.93 -37.06
CA LEU A 355 9.33 -5.18 -37.33
C LEU A 355 9.17 -5.71 -38.75
N VAL A 356 8.36 -6.77 -38.88
CA VAL A 356 8.03 -7.39 -40.17
C VAL A 356 6.54 -7.69 -40.23
N LEU A 357 5.97 -7.75 -41.44
CA LEU A 357 4.60 -8.17 -41.67
C LEU A 357 4.55 -9.61 -42.19
N HIS A 358 3.75 -10.42 -41.54
CA HIS A 358 3.27 -11.67 -42.06
C HIS A 358 1.86 -11.47 -42.61
N TYR A 359 1.49 -12.24 -43.61
CA TYR A 359 0.23 -12.08 -44.30
C TYR A 359 -0.58 -13.37 -44.22
N GLN A 360 -1.88 -13.24 -43.91
CA GLN A 360 -2.80 -14.35 -43.90
C GLN A 360 -3.86 -14.16 -44.97
N PRO A 361 -4.10 -15.16 -45.85
CA PRO A 361 -5.06 -15.03 -46.90
C PRO A 361 -6.50 -15.03 -46.37
N ILE A 362 -7.33 -14.15 -46.95
CA ILE A 362 -8.77 -14.09 -46.80
C ILE A 362 -9.38 -14.61 -48.11
N VAL A 363 -10.30 -15.56 -47.99
CA VAL A 363 -10.80 -16.33 -49.16
C VAL A 363 -12.31 -16.28 -49.19
N ASP A 364 -12.91 -16.07 -50.39
CA ASP A 364 -14.32 -16.31 -50.62
C ASP A 364 -14.62 -17.82 -50.55
N PRO A 365 -15.42 -18.28 -49.61
CA PRO A 365 -15.69 -19.71 -49.42
C PRO A 365 -16.49 -20.35 -50.55
N ARG A 366 -17.18 -19.56 -51.37
CA ARG A 366 -18.02 -20.03 -52.49
C ARG A 366 -17.21 -20.19 -53.78
N THR A 367 -16.49 -19.13 -54.12
CA THR A 367 -15.70 -19.10 -55.38
C THR A 367 -14.30 -19.67 -55.19
N ARG A 368 -13.84 -19.76 -53.95
CA ARG A 368 -12.48 -20.18 -53.57
C ARG A 368 -11.40 -19.26 -54.15
N ARG A 369 -11.72 -17.99 -54.34
CA ARG A 369 -10.77 -16.95 -54.79
C ARG A 369 -10.21 -16.19 -53.61
N LEU A 370 -9.00 -15.68 -53.78
CA LEU A 370 -8.41 -14.75 -52.84
C LEU A 370 -9.21 -13.45 -52.85
N ALA A 371 -9.81 -13.09 -51.71
CA ALA A 371 -10.54 -11.83 -51.51
C ALA A 371 -9.60 -10.73 -51.00
N GLY A 372 -8.64 -11.08 -50.18
CA GLY A 372 -7.66 -10.17 -49.62
C GLY A 372 -6.61 -10.89 -48.78
N VAL A 373 -5.83 -10.09 -48.07
CA VAL A 373 -4.85 -10.58 -47.08
C VAL A 373 -4.87 -9.69 -45.84
N GLU A 374 -4.80 -10.28 -44.68
CA GLU A 374 -4.55 -9.52 -43.44
C GLU A 374 -3.05 -9.41 -43.17
N ALA A 375 -2.56 -8.19 -42.93
CA ALA A 375 -1.20 -7.90 -42.56
C ALA A 375 -1.03 -7.95 -41.03
N LEU A 376 -0.35 -8.95 -40.55
CA LEU A 376 -0.16 -9.25 -39.15
C LEU A 376 1.26 -8.95 -38.75
N MET A 377 1.42 -7.97 -37.86
CA MET A 377 2.73 -7.55 -37.37
C MET A 377 3.44 -8.65 -36.61
N ARG A 378 4.75 -8.75 -36.80
CA ARG A 378 5.68 -9.63 -36.06
C ARG A 378 6.91 -8.82 -35.69
N TRP A 379 7.54 -9.17 -34.61
CA TRP A 379 8.81 -8.56 -34.23
C TRP A 379 9.93 -9.60 -34.29
N GLN A 380 10.82 -9.45 -35.26
CA GLN A 380 12.02 -10.26 -35.41
C GLN A 380 13.10 -9.70 -34.49
N ARG A 381 13.25 -10.35 -33.34
CA ARG A 381 14.29 -9.97 -32.36
C ARG A 381 15.31 -11.08 -32.26
N GLU A 382 16.53 -10.79 -32.67
CA GLU A 382 17.58 -11.82 -32.75
C GLU A 382 17.09 -13.02 -33.56
N ASP A 383 17.15 -14.25 -33.00
CA ASP A 383 16.68 -15.46 -33.66
C ASP A 383 15.22 -15.81 -33.35
N ARG A 384 14.45 -14.91 -32.72
CA ARG A 384 13.06 -15.14 -32.30
C ARG A 384 12.09 -14.25 -33.04
N LEU A 385 11.00 -14.85 -33.50
CA LEU A 385 9.85 -14.14 -34.04
C LEU A 385 8.77 -14.00 -32.95
N LEU A 386 8.62 -12.80 -32.44
CA LEU A 386 7.64 -12.49 -31.38
C LEU A 386 6.28 -12.20 -31.99
N SER A 387 5.23 -12.74 -31.34
CA SER A 387 3.84 -12.50 -31.73
C SER A 387 3.33 -11.16 -31.20
N PRO A 388 2.29 -10.56 -31.80
CA PRO A 388 1.68 -9.30 -31.37
C PRO A 388 1.27 -9.28 -29.90
N GLY A 389 0.72 -10.38 -29.39
CA GLY A 389 0.30 -10.50 -28.00
C GLY A 389 1.43 -10.25 -26.97
N THR A 390 2.69 -10.40 -27.39
CA THR A 390 3.86 -10.16 -26.51
C THR A 390 4.23 -8.68 -26.45
N PHE A 391 4.16 -7.93 -27.54
CA PHE A 391 4.72 -6.57 -27.61
C PHE A 391 3.69 -5.45 -27.85
N ILE A 392 2.51 -5.74 -28.42
CA ILE A 392 1.46 -4.73 -28.63
C ILE A 392 1.01 -4.09 -27.30
N PRO A 393 0.79 -4.85 -26.18
CA PRO A 393 0.47 -4.22 -24.89
C PRO A 393 1.55 -3.23 -24.41
N ILE A 394 2.83 -3.53 -24.66
CA ILE A 394 3.95 -2.62 -24.36
C ILE A 394 3.90 -1.37 -25.25
N ALA A 395 3.63 -1.56 -26.56
CA ALA A 395 3.49 -0.46 -27.50
C ALA A 395 2.32 0.48 -27.16
N GLU A 396 1.22 -0.06 -26.66
CA GLU A 396 0.06 0.71 -26.19
C GLU A 396 0.38 1.58 -24.96
N GLU A 397 1.07 1.00 -23.98
CA GLU A 397 1.46 1.70 -22.75
C GLU A 397 2.48 2.81 -23.03
N THR A 398 3.41 2.59 -23.95
CA THR A 398 4.48 3.53 -24.31
C THR A 398 4.06 4.52 -25.41
N GLY A 399 2.91 4.32 -26.07
CA GLY A 399 2.46 5.13 -27.21
C GLY A 399 3.15 4.81 -28.54
N LEU A 400 4.03 3.80 -28.58
CA LEU A 400 4.67 3.36 -29.82
C LEU A 400 3.69 2.79 -30.85
N VAL A 401 2.54 2.31 -30.40
CA VAL A 401 1.50 1.70 -31.23
C VAL A 401 1.06 2.60 -32.40
N TYR A 402 1.13 3.92 -32.25
CA TYR A 402 0.80 4.87 -33.32
C TYR A 402 1.81 4.81 -34.46
N ARG A 403 3.10 4.97 -34.15
CA ARG A 403 4.18 4.88 -35.14
C ARG A 403 4.25 3.50 -35.81
N MET A 404 3.97 2.45 -35.04
CA MET A 404 3.93 1.07 -35.54
C MET A 404 2.76 0.86 -36.51
N GLY A 405 1.58 1.43 -36.22
CA GLY A 405 0.42 1.40 -37.13
C GLY A 405 0.69 2.12 -38.43
N GLU A 406 1.25 3.33 -38.42
CA GLU A 406 1.64 4.08 -39.61
C GLU A 406 2.67 3.33 -40.46
N TRP A 407 3.67 2.74 -39.82
CA TRP A 407 4.67 1.90 -40.49
C TRP A 407 4.00 0.68 -41.14
N ALA A 408 3.09 0.00 -40.44
CA ALA A 408 2.40 -1.19 -40.93
C ALA A 408 1.56 -0.87 -42.21
N VAL A 409 0.83 0.24 -42.21
CA VAL A 409 0.08 0.70 -43.39
C VAL A 409 1.02 0.94 -44.58
N GLY A 410 2.11 1.66 -44.38
CA GLY A 410 3.09 1.94 -45.43
C GLY A 410 3.73 0.67 -46.01
N GLU A 411 4.20 -0.24 -45.13
CA GLU A 411 4.85 -1.50 -45.58
C GLU A 411 3.84 -2.45 -46.23
N ALA A 412 2.60 -2.54 -45.72
CA ALA A 412 1.55 -3.37 -46.32
C ALA A 412 1.22 -2.91 -47.76
N LEU A 413 1.01 -1.62 -47.98
CA LEU A 413 0.75 -1.07 -49.32
C LEU A 413 1.94 -1.25 -50.29
N GLN A 414 3.17 -1.03 -49.82
CA GLN A 414 4.37 -1.28 -50.59
C GLN A 414 4.46 -2.77 -51.01
N GLN A 415 4.13 -3.66 -50.07
CA GLN A 415 4.14 -5.10 -50.36
C GLN A 415 3.07 -5.52 -51.39
N VAL A 416 1.87 -4.96 -51.29
CA VAL A 416 0.82 -5.20 -52.32
C VAL A 416 1.27 -4.71 -53.68
N ARG A 417 1.91 -3.53 -53.77
CA ARG A 417 2.50 -3.04 -55.02
C ARG A 417 3.54 -3.99 -55.58
N ARG A 418 4.45 -4.52 -54.74
CA ARG A 418 5.45 -5.54 -55.14
C ARG A 418 4.77 -6.79 -55.70
N TRP A 419 3.70 -7.29 -55.08
CA TRP A 419 2.96 -8.46 -55.54
C TRP A 419 2.26 -8.23 -56.88
N ARG A 420 1.56 -7.08 -57.04
CA ARG A 420 0.92 -6.75 -58.31
C ARG A 420 1.93 -6.66 -59.44
N ASN A 421 3.11 -6.13 -59.18
CA ASN A 421 4.21 -6.04 -60.17
C ASN A 421 4.77 -7.44 -60.53
N THR A 422 4.63 -8.45 -59.68
CA THR A 422 5.08 -9.83 -59.91
C THR A 422 3.95 -10.77 -60.32
N GLY A 423 2.75 -10.23 -60.62
CA GLY A 423 1.62 -10.99 -61.15
C GLY A 423 0.71 -11.62 -60.10
N LEU A 424 0.90 -11.34 -58.81
CA LEU A 424 -0.01 -11.75 -57.74
C LEU A 424 -1.09 -10.66 -57.53
N PRO A 425 -2.35 -10.87 -57.96
CA PRO A 425 -3.39 -9.84 -57.89
C PRO A 425 -4.06 -9.83 -56.50
N VAL A 426 -3.40 -9.28 -55.49
CA VAL A 426 -4.00 -9.07 -54.17
C VAL A 426 -5.03 -7.96 -54.26
N PRO A 427 -6.35 -8.22 -54.02
CA PRO A 427 -7.38 -7.20 -54.14
C PRO A 427 -7.33 -6.20 -52.99
N THR A 428 -7.29 -6.68 -51.75
CA THR A 428 -7.35 -5.86 -50.54
C THR A 428 -6.29 -6.32 -49.54
N VAL A 429 -5.68 -5.36 -48.82
CA VAL A 429 -4.86 -5.63 -47.65
C VAL A 429 -5.48 -4.98 -46.40
N SER A 430 -5.76 -5.78 -45.40
CA SER A 430 -6.29 -5.33 -44.13
C SER A 430 -5.14 -5.09 -43.15
N VAL A 431 -5.21 -3.98 -42.40
CA VAL A 431 -4.20 -3.59 -41.41
C VAL A 431 -4.89 -3.20 -40.12
N ASN A 432 -4.47 -3.82 -39.03
CA ASN A 432 -4.96 -3.53 -37.70
C ASN A 432 -4.47 -2.15 -37.19
N ILE A 433 -5.41 -1.31 -36.75
CA ILE A 433 -5.17 0.02 -36.22
C ILE A 433 -5.70 0.11 -34.78
N HIS A 434 -4.88 0.60 -33.86
CA HIS A 434 -5.33 0.82 -32.51
C HIS A 434 -6.35 1.97 -32.43
N ALA A 435 -7.47 1.76 -31.75
CA ALA A 435 -8.59 2.72 -31.74
C ALA A 435 -8.22 4.14 -31.25
N ARG A 436 -7.24 4.28 -30.35
CA ARG A 436 -6.73 5.60 -29.94
C ARG A 436 -6.02 6.34 -31.09
N HIS A 437 -5.61 5.65 -32.13
CA HIS A 437 -5.03 6.30 -33.31
C HIS A 437 -6.07 7.15 -34.05
N LEU A 438 -7.35 6.81 -33.93
CA LEU A 438 -8.45 7.64 -34.43
C LEU A 438 -8.51 9.03 -33.74
N GLU A 439 -7.96 9.15 -32.53
CA GLU A 439 -7.90 10.43 -31.82
C GLU A 439 -6.80 11.36 -32.38
N GLN A 440 -5.92 10.85 -33.22
CA GLN A 440 -4.78 11.58 -33.80
C GLN A 440 -5.15 12.15 -35.18
N PRO A 441 -5.09 13.46 -35.37
CA PRO A 441 -5.46 14.08 -36.66
C PRO A 441 -4.48 13.74 -37.78
N GLU A 442 -3.35 13.19 -37.46
CA GLU A 442 -2.28 12.79 -38.37
C GLU A 442 -2.61 11.50 -39.15
N LEU A 443 -3.49 10.62 -38.61
CA LEU A 443 -3.77 9.31 -39.20
C LEU A 443 -4.22 9.41 -40.66
N ALA A 444 -5.24 10.21 -40.95
CA ALA A 444 -5.75 10.37 -42.31
C ALA A 444 -4.69 10.89 -43.29
N ARG A 445 -3.81 11.81 -42.81
CA ARG A 445 -2.69 12.33 -43.61
C ARG A 445 -1.66 11.25 -43.90
N SER A 446 -1.27 10.47 -42.89
CA SER A 446 -0.32 9.36 -43.01
C SER A 446 -0.83 8.30 -43.98
N VAL A 447 -2.10 7.94 -43.90
CA VAL A 447 -2.75 7.00 -44.84
C VAL A 447 -2.77 7.56 -46.27
N SER A 448 -3.17 8.81 -46.46
CA SER A 448 -3.15 9.47 -47.78
C SER A 448 -1.75 9.47 -48.40
N GLN A 449 -0.73 9.84 -47.62
CA GLN A 449 0.64 9.85 -48.09
C GLN A 449 1.16 8.45 -48.49
N ALA A 450 0.78 7.41 -47.73
CA ALA A 450 1.14 6.04 -48.05
C ALA A 450 0.48 5.56 -49.37
N LEU A 451 -0.80 5.91 -49.61
CA LEU A 451 -1.50 5.64 -50.85
C LEU A 451 -0.86 6.38 -52.03
N ASP A 452 -0.59 7.68 -51.90
CA ASP A 452 0.05 8.50 -52.92
C ASP A 452 1.43 7.95 -53.32
N THR A 453 2.24 7.56 -52.30
CA THR A 453 3.58 6.99 -52.52
C THR A 453 3.54 5.67 -53.30
N THR A 454 2.53 4.86 -53.07
CA THR A 454 2.38 3.56 -53.73
C THR A 454 1.63 3.64 -55.04
N GLY A 455 0.80 4.66 -55.27
CA GLY A 455 -0.08 4.80 -56.44
C GLY A 455 -1.14 3.70 -56.52
N LEU A 456 -1.50 3.11 -55.38
CA LEU A 456 -2.59 2.13 -55.29
C LEU A 456 -3.93 2.83 -55.10
N GLU A 457 -5.00 2.20 -55.60
CA GLU A 457 -6.36 2.66 -55.30
C GLU A 457 -6.64 2.57 -53.81
N SER A 458 -7.31 3.55 -53.23
CA SER A 458 -7.62 3.62 -51.81
C SER A 458 -8.42 2.41 -51.32
N SER A 459 -9.30 1.86 -52.16
CA SER A 459 -10.07 0.63 -51.90
C SER A 459 -9.21 -0.62 -51.68
N THR A 460 -7.90 -0.55 -52.01
CA THR A 460 -6.95 -1.63 -51.73
C THR A 460 -6.62 -1.76 -50.27
N LEU A 461 -6.76 -0.67 -49.50
CA LEU A 461 -6.49 -0.66 -48.04
C LEU A 461 -7.79 -0.81 -47.26
N GLU A 462 -7.81 -1.74 -46.35
CA GLU A 462 -8.83 -1.88 -45.31
C GLU A 462 -8.17 -1.67 -43.93
N LEU A 463 -8.76 -0.80 -43.12
CA LEU A 463 -8.29 -0.55 -41.75
C LEU A 463 -9.20 -1.28 -40.78
N GLU A 464 -8.64 -2.13 -39.96
CA GLU A 464 -9.36 -2.94 -38.97
C GLU A 464 -9.27 -2.31 -37.57
N LEU A 465 -10.41 -2.23 -36.91
CA LEU A 465 -10.57 -1.59 -35.60
C LEU A 465 -11.41 -2.48 -34.68
N THR A 466 -10.95 -2.72 -33.46
CA THR A 466 -11.71 -3.54 -32.52
C THR A 466 -13.00 -2.85 -32.07
N GLU A 467 -14.08 -3.61 -31.92
CA GLU A 467 -15.38 -3.15 -31.41
C GLU A 467 -15.24 -2.33 -30.12
N THR A 468 -14.57 -2.91 -29.13
CA THR A 468 -14.37 -2.26 -27.81
C THR A 468 -13.60 -0.94 -27.92
N GLY A 469 -12.68 -0.85 -28.87
CA GLY A 469 -11.86 0.33 -29.08
C GLY A 469 -12.68 1.51 -29.61
N VAL A 470 -13.48 1.28 -30.65
CA VAL A 470 -14.34 2.31 -31.29
C VAL A 470 -15.43 2.78 -30.33
N MET A 471 -16.03 1.88 -29.54
CA MET A 471 -17.13 2.20 -28.63
C MET A 471 -16.70 3.00 -27.39
N ARG A 472 -15.41 3.16 -27.13
CA ARG A 472 -14.90 3.91 -25.96
C ARG A 472 -15.23 5.41 -26.02
N ASP A 473 -15.10 6.04 -27.21
CA ASP A 473 -15.47 7.43 -27.48
C ASP A 473 -16.03 7.54 -28.92
N ILE A 474 -17.27 7.15 -29.06
CA ILE A 474 -17.89 6.98 -30.39
C ILE A 474 -17.97 8.29 -31.17
N LYS A 475 -18.18 9.46 -30.53
CA LYS A 475 -18.28 10.73 -31.23
C LYS A 475 -16.98 11.10 -31.92
N ARG A 476 -15.85 11.01 -31.20
CA ARG A 476 -14.53 11.27 -31.80
C ARG A 476 -14.17 10.24 -32.84
N SER A 477 -14.50 8.97 -32.60
CA SER A 477 -14.26 7.90 -33.57
C SER A 477 -15.01 8.15 -34.89
N LEU A 478 -16.29 8.59 -34.86
CA LEU A 478 -17.09 8.87 -36.04
C LEU A 478 -16.46 9.91 -36.96
N ASP A 479 -16.01 11.06 -36.41
CA ASP A 479 -15.39 12.13 -37.19
C ASP A 479 -14.13 11.63 -37.93
N SER A 480 -13.28 10.87 -37.23
CA SER A 480 -12.05 10.31 -37.80
C SER A 480 -12.33 9.22 -38.85
N LEU A 481 -13.30 8.33 -38.58
CA LEU A 481 -13.72 7.29 -39.54
C LEU A 481 -14.33 7.89 -40.81
N GLN A 482 -15.10 8.97 -40.68
CA GLN A 482 -15.62 9.70 -41.83
C GLN A 482 -14.49 10.32 -42.67
N GLY A 483 -13.47 10.90 -42.03
CA GLY A 483 -12.28 11.41 -42.71
C GLY A 483 -11.54 10.32 -43.50
N LEU A 484 -11.37 9.14 -42.92
CA LEU A 484 -10.77 7.98 -43.61
C LEU A 484 -11.65 7.50 -44.78
N LYS A 485 -12.95 7.47 -44.60
CA LYS A 485 -13.89 7.11 -45.72
C LYS A 485 -13.83 8.09 -46.87
N GLN A 486 -13.62 9.38 -46.63
CA GLN A 486 -13.43 10.39 -47.66
C GLN A 486 -12.18 10.14 -48.52
N LEU A 487 -11.16 9.48 -47.95
CA LEU A 487 -10.00 9.02 -48.74
C LEU A 487 -10.32 7.81 -49.63
N GLY A 488 -11.46 7.15 -49.41
CA GLY A 488 -11.86 5.97 -50.16
C GLY A 488 -11.34 4.64 -49.62
N VAL A 489 -10.75 4.61 -48.44
CA VAL A 489 -10.30 3.37 -47.78
C VAL A 489 -11.48 2.57 -47.23
N ARG A 490 -11.33 1.27 -47.12
CA ARG A 490 -12.30 0.39 -46.46
C ARG A 490 -12.06 0.37 -44.96
N LEU A 491 -13.14 0.16 -44.21
CA LEU A 491 -13.10 0.09 -42.74
C LEU A 491 -13.76 -1.22 -42.28
N ALA A 492 -13.07 -1.98 -41.43
CA ALA A 492 -13.59 -3.20 -40.84
C ALA A 492 -13.72 -3.07 -39.33
N LEU A 493 -14.79 -3.61 -38.78
CA LEU A 493 -14.98 -3.75 -37.33
C LEU A 493 -14.62 -5.16 -36.91
N ASP A 494 -13.59 -5.27 -36.10
CA ASP A 494 -12.98 -6.51 -35.63
C ASP A 494 -13.50 -6.97 -34.28
N ASP A 495 -13.33 -8.27 -33.93
CA ASP A 495 -13.79 -8.92 -32.70
C ASP A 495 -15.30 -8.76 -32.42
N PHE A 496 -16.12 -8.66 -33.48
CA PHE A 496 -17.55 -8.35 -33.36
C PHE A 496 -18.32 -9.44 -32.60
N GLY A 497 -19.10 -9.01 -31.59
CA GLY A 497 -19.95 -9.87 -30.78
C GLY A 497 -19.33 -10.26 -29.42
N THR A 498 -18.08 -9.89 -29.14
CA THR A 498 -17.45 -10.12 -27.84
C THR A 498 -17.72 -8.99 -26.85
N GLY A 499 -18.20 -7.82 -27.34
CA GLY A 499 -18.49 -6.61 -26.59
C GLY A 499 -19.99 -6.38 -26.34
N TYR A 500 -20.30 -5.22 -25.73
CA TYR A 500 -21.66 -4.72 -25.54
C TYR A 500 -22.04 -3.73 -26.64
N SER A 501 -22.12 -4.17 -27.90
CA SER A 501 -22.56 -3.29 -28.97
C SER A 501 -24.04 -2.93 -28.86
N SER A 502 -24.32 -1.63 -28.79
CA SER A 502 -25.65 -1.13 -29.07
C SER A 502 -25.84 -1.10 -30.60
N LEU A 503 -26.76 -1.87 -31.14
CA LEU A 503 -27.13 -1.88 -32.57
C LEU A 503 -27.37 -0.46 -33.13
N ALA A 504 -27.84 0.47 -32.26
CA ALA A 504 -28.06 1.86 -32.62
C ALA A 504 -26.78 2.60 -33.02
N TYR A 505 -25.63 2.19 -32.50
CA TYR A 505 -24.35 2.81 -32.89
C TYR A 505 -23.73 2.16 -34.12
N LEU A 506 -23.92 0.85 -34.29
CA LEU A 506 -23.41 0.14 -35.47
C LEU A 506 -23.96 0.75 -36.77
N THR A 507 -25.22 1.14 -36.77
CA THR A 507 -25.85 1.79 -37.94
C THR A 507 -25.29 3.18 -38.27
N GLN A 508 -24.54 3.80 -37.40
CA GLN A 508 -23.93 5.12 -37.58
C GLN A 508 -22.46 5.04 -38.02
N LEU A 509 -21.82 3.88 -37.83
CA LEU A 509 -20.43 3.68 -38.22
C LEU A 509 -20.29 3.53 -39.73
N PRO A 510 -19.36 4.27 -40.37
CA PRO A 510 -19.14 4.20 -41.82
C PRO A 510 -18.20 3.02 -42.16
N ILE A 511 -18.57 1.81 -41.76
CA ILE A 511 -17.80 0.59 -41.98
C ILE A 511 -18.28 -0.16 -43.24
N ASP A 512 -17.42 -1.02 -43.77
CA ASP A 512 -17.68 -1.86 -44.93
C ASP A 512 -17.75 -3.34 -44.56
N THR A 513 -17.03 -3.74 -43.54
CA THR A 513 -16.82 -5.15 -43.17
C THR A 513 -17.06 -5.39 -41.69
N LEU A 514 -17.70 -6.53 -41.36
CA LEU A 514 -17.79 -7.07 -40.01
C LEU A 514 -16.97 -8.36 -39.90
N LYS A 515 -15.99 -8.41 -39.00
CA LYS A 515 -15.21 -9.61 -38.73
C LYS A 515 -15.83 -10.36 -37.55
N ILE A 516 -16.15 -11.62 -37.77
CA ILE A 516 -16.77 -12.52 -36.80
C ILE A 516 -15.65 -13.17 -36.00
N ASP A 517 -15.59 -12.90 -34.70
CA ASP A 517 -14.53 -13.38 -33.82
C ASP A 517 -14.42 -14.90 -33.78
N ARG A 518 -13.20 -15.38 -33.72
CA ARG A 518 -12.84 -16.80 -33.68
C ARG A 518 -13.60 -17.58 -32.60
N SER A 519 -13.90 -16.99 -31.42
CA SER A 519 -14.60 -17.70 -30.35
C SER A 519 -15.99 -18.22 -30.69
N PHE A 520 -16.64 -17.61 -31.73
CA PHE A 520 -17.91 -18.08 -32.24
C PHE A 520 -17.71 -19.17 -33.29
N VAL A 521 -16.65 -19.08 -34.10
CA VAL A 521 -16.31 -20.05 -35.14
C VAL A 521 -15.83 -21.36 -34.54
N ASP A 522 -14.98 -21.32 -33.50
CA ASP A 522 -14.47 -22.51 -32.81
C ASP A 522 -15.59 -23.42 -32.28
N LYS A 523 -16.72 -22.86 -31.89
CA LYS A 523 -17.87 -23.60 -31.33
C LYS A 523 -18.97 -23.93 -32.31
N LEU A 524 -18.80 -23.69 -33.63
CA LEU A 524 -19.82 -23.89 -34.63
C LEU A 524 -20.30 -25.35 -34.76
N GLY A 525 -19.41 -26.31 -34.48
CA GLY A 525 -19.73 -27.74 -34.51
C GLY A 525 -20.37 -28.28 -33.23
N GLU A 526 -20.17 -27.63 -32.11
CA GLU A 526 -20.51 -28.13 -30.78
C GLU A 526 -21.80 -27.53 -30.21
N SER A 527 -22.18 -26.32 -30.61
CA SER A 527 -23.23 -25.53 -29.97
C SER A 527 -24.21 -24.92 -30.98
N GLY A 528 -25.48 -25.31 -30.82
CA GLY A 528 -26.58 -24.65 -31.56
C GLY A 528 -26.67 -23.14 -31.29
N GLN A 529 -26.16 -22.68 -30.14
CA GLN A 529 -26.13 -21.27 -29.74
C GLN A 529 -25.11 -20.48 -30.57
N SER A 530 -23.88 -20.98 -30.75
CA SER A 530 -22.85 -20.31 -31.57
C SER A 530 -23.31 -20.19 -33.03
N ARG A 531 -23.94 -21.23 -33.56
CA ARG A 531 -24.54 -21.18 -34.91
C ARG A 531 -25.66 -20.13 -35.03
N ALA A 532 -26.48 -19.96 -33.97
CA ALA A 532 -27.51 -18.92 -33.96
C ALA A 532 -26.89 -17.51 -33.91
N VAL A 533 -25.79 -17.31 -33.14
CA VAL A 533 -25.08 -16.05 -33.07
C VAL A 533 -24.46 -15.68 -34.43
N VAL A 534 -23.70 -16.59 -35.06
CA VAL A 534 -23.10 -16.34 -36.38
C VAL A 534 -24.17 -16.02 -37.42
N ARG A 535 -25.27 -16.78 -37.44
CA ARG A 535 -26.42 -16.50 -38.34
C ARG A 535 -26.99 -15.10 -38.09
N SER A 536 -27.13 -14.66 -36.85
CA SER A 536 -27.65 -13.34 -36.51
C SER A 536 -26.69 -12.23 -36.94
N ILE A 537 -25.39 -12.42 -36.80
CA ILE A 537 -24.36 -11.47 -37.24
C ILE A 537 -24.37 -11.36 -38.76
N THR A 538 -24.40 -12.49 -39.49
CA THR A 538 -24.44 -12.51 -40.95
C THR A 538 -25.72 -11.85 -41.49
N ALA A 539 -26.88 -12.14 -40.90
CA ALA A 539 -28.13 -11.50 -41.27
C ALA A 539 -28.14 -9.99 -41.01
N LEU A 540 -27.56 -9.55 -39.89
CA LEU A 540 -27.40 -8.14 -39.56
C LEU A 540 -26.50 -7.43 -40.57
N ALA A 541 -25.32 -8.00 -40.87
CA ALA A 541 -24.41 -7.46 -41.87
C ALA A 541 -25.09 -7.29 -43.22
N GLN A 542 -25.80 -8.31 -43.71
CA GLN A 542 -26.57 -8.25 -44.94
C GLN A 542 -27.63 -7.13 -44.94
N ALA A 543 -28.36 -6.98 -43.83
CA ALA A 543 -29.37 -5.92 -43.68
C ALA A 543 -28.76 -4.51 -43.70
N LEU A 544 -27.51 -4.37 -43.30
CA LEU A 544 -26.76 -3.10 -43.27
C LEU A 544 -25.91 -2.89 -44.54
N GLY A 545 -25.89 -3.86 -45.49
CA GLY A 545 -25.05 -3.80 -46.69
C GLY A 545 -23.56 -3.96 -46.44
N LEU A 546 -23.19 -4.66 -45.35
CA LEU A 546 -21.80 -4.91 -44.93
C LEU A 546 -21.36 -6.30 -45.39
N SER A 547 -20.09 -6.46 -45.73
CA SER A 547 -19.43 -7.76 -45.93
C SER A 547 -19.11 -8.43 -44.61
N THR A 548 -19.06 -9.75 -44.59
CA THR A 548 -18.68 -10.53 -43.40
C THR A 548 -17.41 -11.34 -43.63
N VAL A 549 -16.47 -11.29 -42.67
CA VAL A 549 -15.28 -12.16 -42.64
C VAL A 549 -15.34 -13.01 -41.35
N ALA A 550 -15.31 -14.34 -41.50
CA ALA A 550 -15.24 -15.22 -40.32
C ALA A 550 -13.79 -15.65 -40.06
N GLU A 551 -13.35 -15.45 -38.82
CA GLU A 551 -11.99 -15.70 -38.39
C GLU A 551 -11.82 -17.07 -37.73
N GLY A 552 -10.58 -17.60 -37.78
CA GLY A 552 -10.21 -18.81 -37.05
C GLY A 552 -10.79 -20.09 -37.62
N VAL A 553 -11.07 -20.14 -38.91
CA VAL A 553 -11.55 -21.36 -39.59
C VAL A 553 -10.44 -22.39 -39.64
N GLU A 554 -10.60 -23.53 -38.96
CA GLU A 554 -9.62 -24.60 -38.88
C GLU A 554 -10.09 -25.92 -39.47
N THR A 555 -11.42 -26.13 -39.58
CA THR A 555 -11.98 -27.40 -40.06
C THR A 555 -12.90 -27.23 -41.26
N ARG A 556 -13.08 -28.32 -41.98
CA ARG A 556 -14.00 -28.39 -43.11
C ARG A 556 -15.46 -28.16 -42.69
N GLU A 557 -15.84 -28.69 -41.53
CA GLU A 557 -17.19 -28.58 -40.98
C GLU A 557 -17.53 -27.12 -40.64
N GLN A 558 -16.55 -26.37 -40.10
CA GLN A 558 -16.68 -24.93 -39.84
C GLN A 558 -16.89 -24.17 -41.15
N LEU A 559 -16.06 -24.44 -42.17
CA LEU A 559 -16.16 -23.83 -43.49
C LEU A 559 -17.53 -24.07 -44.15
N ASP A 560 -17.99 -25.33 -44.18
CA ASP A 560 -19.26 -25.70 -44.76
C ASP A 560 -20.44 -25.07 -44.01
N SER A 561 -20.35 -24.94 -42.69
CA SER A 561 -21.34 -24.23 -41.87
C SER A 561 -21.39 -22.74 -42.18
N LEU A 562 -20.24 -22.05 -42.26
CA LEU A 562 -20.13 -20.63 -42.57
C LEU A 562 -20.68 -20.32 -43.96
N ARG A 563 -20.35 -21.17 -44.93
CA ARG A 563 -20.87 -21.10 -46.29
C ARG A 563 -22.41 -21.22 -46.33
N ALA A 564 -22.96 -22.17 -45.55
CA ALA A 564 -24.42 -22.36 -45.46
C ALA A 564 -25.11 -21.21 -44.71
N LEU A 565 -24.42 -20.51 -43.80
CA LEU A 565 -24.93 -19.33 -43.12
C LEU A 565 -24.80 -18.04 -43.93
N GLY A 566 -24.20 -18.10 -45.12
CA GLY A 566 -24.08 -16.96 -46.03
C GLY A 566 -22.93 -16.00 -45.69
N CYS A 567 -21.92 -16.44 -44.99
CA CYS A 567 -20.71 -15.65 -44.75
C CYS A 567 -19.99 -15.39 -46.09
N ASP A 568 -19.52 -14.15 -46.31
CA ASP A 568 -18.95 -13.72 -47.58
C ASP A 568 -17.49 -14.15 -47.72
N GLU A 569 -16.71 -14.03 -46.69
CA GLU A 569 -15.28 -14.29 -46.67
C GLU A 569 -14.87 -15.05 -45.39
N VAL A 570 -13.80 -15.79 -45.49
CA VAL A 570 -13.28 -16.61 -44.37
C VAL A 570 -11.76 -16.54 -44.28
N GLN A 571 -11.26 -16.61 -43.06
CA GLN A 571 -9.83 -16.62 -42.74
C GLN A 571 -9.54 -17.66 -41.67
N GLY A 572 -8.43 -18.39 -41.81
CA GLY A 572 -8.04 -19.35 -40.79
C GLY A 572 -7.00 -20.37 -41.24
N TYR A 573 -6.58 -21.20 -40.31
CA TYR A 573 -5.53 -22.20 -40.52
C TYR A 573 -5.97 -23.33 -41.49
N PHE A 574 -7.25 -23.43 -41.74
CA PHE A 574 -7.76 -24.32 -42.80
C PHE A 574 -7.15 -24.00 -44.15
N TYR A 575 -6.96 -22.73 -44.47
CA TYR A 575 -6.32 -22.28 -45.71
C TYR A 575 -4.83 -22.08 -45.55
N ALA A 576 -4.42 -21.28 -44.57
CA ALA A 576 -3.04 -21.00 -44.29
C ALA A 576 -2.83 -20.31 -42.92
N GLN A 577 -1.69 -20.51 -42.30
CA GLN A 577 -1.19 -19.68 -41.20
C GLN A 577 -0.64 -18.37 -41.75
N PRO A 578 -0.52 -17.31 -40.91
CA PRO A 578 0.18 -16.09 -41.28
C PRO A 578 1.63 -16.41 -41.70
N MET A 579 2.00 -15.97 -42.91
CA MET A 579 3.29 -16.33 -43.52
C MET A 579 4.04 -15.09 -44.06
N PRO A 580 5.36 -15.17 -44.22
CA PRO A 580 6.14 -14.12 -44.85
C PRO A 580 5.70 -13.85 -46.30
N PRO A 581 5.95 -12.63 -46.86
CA PRO A 581 5.51 -12.24 -48.20
C PRO A 581 5.93 -13.21 -49.31
N ARG A 582 7.10 -13.81 -49.22
CA ARG A 582 7.62 -14.77 -50.21
C ARG A 582 6.84 -16.09 -50.21
N GLU A 583 6.42 -16.54 -49.05
CA GLU A 583 5.64 -17.77 -48.92
C GLU A 583 4.20 -17.62 -49.42
N LEU A 584 3.59 -16.43 -49.24
CA LEU A 584 2.26 -16.12 -49.77
C LEU A 584 2.22 -16.23 -51.30
N HIS A 585 3.27 -15.74 -51.98
CA HIS A 585 3.37 -15.87 -53.43
C HIS A 585 3.41 -17.35 -53.86
N GLY A 586 4.21 -18.17 -53.17
CA GLY A 586 4.25 -19.61 -53.42
C GLY A 586 2.94 -20.34 -53.05
N TRP A 587 2.26 -19.90 -51.98
CA TRP A 587 0.95 -20.40 -51.58
C TRP A 587 -0.10 -20.10 -52.68
N TRP A 588 -0.16 -18.87 -53.18
CA TRP A 588 -1.07 -18.44 -54.22
C TRP A 588 -0.99 -19.32 -55.47
N HIS A 589 0.20 -19.57 -56.01
CA HIS A 589 0.37 -20.42 -57.18
C HIS A 589 -0.09 -21.87 -56.99
N ARG A 590 -0.07 -22.37 -55.77
CA ARG A 590 -0.59 -23.73 -55.45
C ARG A 590 -2.10 -23.71 -55.20
N PHE A 591 -2.63 -22.59 -54.74
CA PHE A 591 -4.02 -22.44 -54.34
C PHE A 591 -4.94 -22.17 -55.53
N ASP A 592 -4.47 -21.57 -56.63
CA ASP A 592 -5.30 -21.16 -57.78
C ASP A 592 -5.97 -22.38 -58.41
N GLY A 593 -7.23 -22.62 -57.99
CA GLY A 593 -8.10 -23.69 -58.50
C GLY A 593 -7.90 -25.10 -57.92
N ALA A 594 -6.90 -25.36 -57.08
CA ALA A 594 -6.69 -26.66 -56.45
C ALA A 594 -7.51 -26.84 -55.16
N PRO A 595 -8.04 -28.05 -54.84
CA PRO A 595 -8.60 -28.31 -53.51
C PRO A 595 -7.52 -28.20 -52.47
N PRO A 596 -7.81 -27.60 -51.26
CA PRO A 596 -6.85 -27.57 -50.17
C PRO A 596 -6.43 -28.98 -49.80
N PRO A 597 -5.15 -29.19 -49.44
CA PRO A 597 -4.68 -30.50 -48.96
C PRO A 597 -5.46 -30.88 -47.69
N PRO A 598 -5.73 -32.16 -47.44
CA PRO A 598 -6.39 -32.61 -46.22
C PRO A 598 -5.59 -32.13 -45.01
N ALA A 599 -6.28 -31.62 -43.98
CA ALA A 599 -5.69 -31.16 -42.75
C ALA A 599 -4.72 -32.23 -42.21
N ARG A 600 -3.45 -31.89 -41.98
CA ARG A 600 -2.52 -32.78 -41.32
C ARG A 600 -3.07 -33.04 -39.92
N SER A 601 -3.53 -34.26 -39.67
CA SER A 601 -3.80 -34.77 -38.34
C SER A 601 -2.60 -34.48 -37.47
N GLY A 602 -2.80 -33.74 -36.38
CA GLY A 602 -1.75 -33.45 -35.40
C GLY A 602 -1.10 -34.75 -34.88
N PRO A 603 0.11 -34.68 -34.31
CA PRO A 603 0.86 -35.88 -33.87
C PRO A 603 -0.01 -36.67 -32.88
N GLY A 604 -0.36 -37.89 -33.30
CA GLY A 604 -1.17 -38.81 -32.54
C GLY A 604 -0.49 -39.10 -31.20
N THR A 605 -1.12 -38.80 -30.11
CA THR A 605 -0.79 -39.31 -28.78
C THR A 605 -1.00 -40.82 -28.81
N GLY A 606 0.12 -41.58 -28.75
CA GLY A 606 0.13 -43.01 -28.74
C GLY A 606 -0.74 -43.61 -27.65
N GLY A 607 -1.66 -44.47 -28.08
CA GLY A 607 -2.55 -45.22 -27.20
C GLY A 607 -1.82 -46.24 -26.36
N GLY A 608 -1.83 -46.03 -25.04
CA GLY A 608 -1.56 -47.03 -24.03
C GLY A 608 -2.87 -47.67 -23.56
N ARG A 609 -3.12 -48.90 -23.92
CA ARG A 609 -4.18 -49.75 -23.35
C ARG A 609 -3.84 -50.12 -21.91
N GLY A 610 -4.72 -49.85 -20.96
CA GLY A 610 -4.72 -50.40 -19.60
C GLY A 610 -6.13 -50.54 -19.06
N PRO A 611 -6.42 -51.45 -18.13
CA PRO A 611 -7.64 -52.23 -18.11
C PRO A 611 -8.82 -51.63 -17.35
N THR A 612 -10.00 -52.02 -17.83
CA THR A 612 -11.33 -51.88 -17.21
C THR A 612 -11.38 -52.20 -15.71
N ARG A 613 -11.95 -51.28 -14.90
CA ARG A 613 -12.52 -51.60 -13.62
C ARG A 613 -13.92 -51.00 -13.46
N THR A 614 -14.80 -51.90 -13.06
CA THR A 614 -16.22 -51.84 -12.87
C THR A 614 -16.73 -50.77 -11.88
N SER A 615 -17.93 -50.33 -12.20
CA SER A 615 -18.86 -49.50 -11.45
C SER A 615 -19.14 -49.93 -10.00
N ALA A 616 -19.26 -48.95 -9.09
CA ALA A 616 -20.18 -49.04 -7.94
C ALA A 616 -20.78 -47.67 -7.67
N ALA A 617 -22.11 -47.62 -7.59
CA ALA A 617 -22.92 -46.44 -7.33
C ALA A 617 -22.85 -46.03 -5.83
N PRO A 618 -23.10 -44.75 -5.49
CA PRO A 618 -23.16 -44.28 -4.13
C PRO A 618 -24.63 -44.27 -3.62
N GLY A 619 -24.83 -44.71 -2.40
CA GLY A 619 -26.04 -44.55 -1.60
C GLY A 619 -26.04 -43.22 -0.81
N PRO A 620 -27.17 -42.84 -0.17
CA PRO A 620 -27.49 -41.43 0.11
C PRO A 620 -27.11 -40.90 1.49
N ALA A 621 -26.89 -39.61 1.49
CA ALA A 621 -27.10 -38.58 2.51
C ALA A 621 -27.19 -38.92 3.99
N GLY A 622 -26.28 -38.41 4.79
CA GLY A 622 -26.45 -38.09 6.20
C GLY A 622 -26.20 -36.61 6.44
N ARG A 623 -27.28 -35.90 6.85
CA ARG A 623 -27.18 -34.53 7.38
C ARG A 623 -26.57 -34.56 8.77
N LEU A 624 -25.53 -33.78 9.03
CA LEU A 624 -25.21 -33.33 10.38
C LEU A 624 -24.89 -31.82 10.31
N ASN A 625 -25.79 -31.04 10.90
CA ASN A 625 -25.58 -29.64 11.24
C ASN A 625 -24.55 -29.56 12.37
N GLY A 626 -23.44 -28.87 12.11
CA GLY A 626 -22.50 -28.37 13.11
C GLY A 626 -22.24 -26.87 12.83
N PRO A 627 -21.89 -26.07 13.84
CA PRO A 627 -21.83 -24.61 13.71
C PRO A 627 -20.78 -24.19 12.71
N SER A 628 -21.14 -23.20 11.90
CA SER A 628 -20.31 -22.58 10.89
C SER A 628 -19.10 -21.87 11.50
N ASP A 629 -17.94 -22.50 11.43
CA ASP A 629 -16.66 -21.79 11.57
C ASP A 629 -16.57 -20.78 10.44
N GLY A 630 -16.47 -19.50 10.78
CA GLY A 630 -16.37 -18.41 9.81
C GLY A 630 -15.09 -18.54 8.96
N PRO A 631 -15.07 -18.01 7.74
CA PRO A 631 -13.96 -18.18 6.79
C PRO A 631 -12.59 -17.65 7.27
N ILE A 632 -12.54 -16.99 8.43
CA ILE A 632 -11.34 -16.36 9.00
C ILE A 632 -10.56 -17.32 9.89
N ASP A 633 -11.23 -18.25 10.59
CA ASP A 633 -10.57 -19.19 11.50
C ASP A 633 -9.68 -20.21 10.76
N ALA A 634 -9.93 -20.42 9.47
CA ALA A 634 -9.14 -21.29 8.61
C ALA A 634 -7.73 -20.76 8.25
N ILE A 635 -7.40 -19.51 8.62
CA ILE A 635 -6.10 -18.90 8.32
C ILE A 635 -5.03 -19.28 9.36
N TYR A 636 -5.44 -19.47 10.62
CA TYR A 636 -4.53 -19.71 11.76
C TYR A 636 -4.75 -21.03 12.53
N VAL A 637 -5.88 -21.69 12.43
CA VAL A 637 -6.15 -22.95 13.19
C VAL A 637 -5.73 -24.19 12.43
#